data_53aa20bf10760ef0329182505f322523
#
_entry.id   53aa20bf10760ef0329182505f322523
#
_cell.length_a   1.000
_cell.length_b   1.000
_cell.length_c   1.000
_cell.angle_alpha   90.00
_cell.angle_beta   90.00
_cell.angle_gamma   90.00
#
_symmetry.space_group_name_H-M   'P 1'
#
loop_
_entity.id
_entity.type
_entity.pdbx_description
1 polymer ?
#
loop_
_entity_poly.entity_id
_entity_poly.type
_entity_poly.pdbx_seq_one_letter_code
_entity_poly.pdbx_strand_id
1 'polypeptide(L)'
;MCSTKCRHLLRQLRGRHFSTAPASNHRKSTPQITIRWPEQSRPSPDPGDTARAHEATVRRLAAAGDLDGVQYALQEMRLRGVACPEGALAAAIYAFARAGAPDRALETFYRAHDLGCAAPTVRVYNHLLDALLRENLVGAVVPVYDSMRKAGVEPNVYTYNLLLKALCQNDRVDAARKMLGEMARKGCRPDEVSHTTIVSALCKLGRLDEARGVLAETAPVCTSYDAVVHALCGESRMREAFLVVDEMVQRGLQPGPVTYTSVVHAFCKARELGMACAILARMVTKGCSPNVHTFTVLVKGFFDDGKARDALGMWNWMLAEGWAPSIISYNVLIRGLCHTGDLKRALSVFSGMAKNGCFPDVRTYSVLIDGFSKAGDLDGAMSIWNDMTRAGCKPNVVVYTNMVDVLCKKLMFDQAENLIDKMSSENCPPNTLTFNTLIRSLCDCGRVGAALSVLRGMARYGCSPNVRTYNELLHGFFRVGNCEDAFQILIEMLNNGIELSLISYNTAISGLCQMGRSKEAMILLGRMMLQQIQPDSFTFNAIIHAYCKEGNVRTAAWMLGQMDVVNCPRNIVAYTSLISGLCNQHRMDDAMVYLLKMLNEGICPNEATWNVLVRGLSTLVGAIGPMHLIDHIVEDLQP
;
A
#
# COMPACT_ATOMS: atom_id res chain seq x y z
N MET A 1 -18.30 27.81 35.65
CA MET A 1 -16.94 27.70 35.06
C MET A 1 -16.81 26.64 33.96
N CYS A 2 -17.84 25.90 33.63
CA CYS A 2 -17.83 24.88 32.56
C CYS A 2 -18.04 25.44 31.14
N SER A 3 -18.67 26.62 31.04
CA SER A 3 -19.06 27.29 29.77
C SER A 3 -17.88 27.80 28.92
N THR A 4 -16.75 28.15 29.54
CA THR A 4 -15.63 28.81 28.86
C THR A 4 -14.73 27.78 28.09
N LYS A 5 -14.52 26.60 28.65
CA LYS A 5 -13.74 25.54 27.99
C LYS A 5 -14.47 24.94 26.77
N CYS A 6 -15.80 24.83 26.85
CA CYS A 6 -16.60 24.34 25.71
C CYS A 6 -16.63 25.34 24.54
N ARG A 7 -16.68 26.67 24.84
CA ARG A 7 -16.58 27.68 23.80
C ARG A 7 -15.21 27.72 23.12
N HIS A 8 -14.15 27.35 23.84
CA HIS A 8 -12.80 27.26 23.29
C HIS A 8 -12.67 26.07 22.33
N LEU A 9 -13.28 24.93 22.67
CA LEU A 9 -13.29 23.73 21.82
C LEU A 9 -14.07 23.97 20.51
N LEU A 10 -15.23 24.61 20.61
CA LEU A 10 -16.03 25.00 19.44
C LEU A 10 -15.33 26.03 18.55
N ARG A 11 -14.49 26.92 19.13
CA ARG A 11 -13.64 27.84 18.35
C ARG A 11 -12.47 27.14 17.68
N GLN A 12 -11.86 26.11 18.29
CA GLN A 12 -10.80 25.32 17.69
C GLN A 12 -11.31 24.45 16.53
N LEU A 13 -12.55 23.98 16.60
CA LEU A 13 -13.21 23.23 15.51
C LEU A 13 -13.60 24.15 14.33
N ARG A 14 -13.94 25.41 14.58
CA ARG A 14 -14.22 26.42 13.54
C ARG A 14 -12.98 26.95 12.81
N GLY A 15 -11.77 26.79 13.39
CA GLY A 15 -10.51 27.30 12.83
C GLY A 15 -9.86 26.42 11.77
N ARG A 16 -10.39 25.24 11.46
CA ARG A 16 -9.93 24.43 10.34
C ARG A 16 -10.76 24.77 9.10
N HIS A 17 -10.21 25.62 8.25
CA HIS A 17 -10.76 25.96 6.94
C HIS A 17 -11.01 24.69 6.12
N PHE A 18 -12.28 24.34 5.94
CA PHE A 18 -12.69 23.51 4.83
C PHE A 18 -12.79 24.41 3.60
N SER A 19 -11.91 24.17 2.63
CA SER A 19 -12.03 24.72 1.29
C SER A 19 -13.36 24.25 0.69
N THR A 20 -14.26 25.18 0.47
CA THR A 20 -15.52 24.95 -0.21
C THR A 20 -15.26 24.72 -1.70
N ALA A 21 -15.36 23.47 -2.15
CA ALA A 21 -15.57 23.19 -3.55
C ALA A 21 -17.02 23.56 -3.94
N PRO A 22 -17.26 24.15 -5.14
CA PRO A 22 -18.59 24.60 -5.51
C PRO A 22 -19.51 23.39 -5.76
N ALA A 23 -20.64 23.39 -5.08
CA ALA A 23 -21.71 22.41 -5.23
C ALA A 23 -22.29 22.47 -6.63
N SER A 24 -22.14 21.40 -7.40
CA SER A 24 -22.90 21.18 -8.63
C SER A 24 -24.38 20.94 -8.29
N ASN A 25 -25.24 21.81 -8.80
CA ASN A 25 -26.71 21.73 -8.73
C ASN A 25 -27.23 20.46 -9.42
N HIS A 26 -27.54 19.44 -8.63
CA HIS A 26 -28.56 18.46 -8.99
C HIS A 26 -29.62 18.42 -7.89
N ARG A 27 -30.62 19.31 -8.04
CA ARG A 27 -31.89 19.22 -7.31
C ARG A 27 -32.60 17.92 -7.70
N LYS A 28 -32.39 16.87 -6.91
CA LYS A 28 -33.44 15.84 -6.76
C LYS A 28 -34.45 16.41 -5.79
N SER A 29 -35.69 16.60 -6.26
CA SER A 29 -36.84 17.01 -5.46
C SER A 29 -37.05 15.99 -4.33
N THR A 30 -36.58 16.32 -3.13
CA THR A 30 -37.02 15.68 -1.90
C THR A 30 -38.50 16.02 -1.69
N PRO A 31 -39.37 15.04 -1.37
CA PRO A 31 -40.75 15.37 -1.03
C PRO A 31 -40.71 16.28 0.20
N GLN A 32 -41.19 17.50 0.04
CA GLN A 32 -41.41 18.43 1.14
C GLN A 32 -42.46 17.80 2.07
N ILE A 33 -42.00 17.28 3.21
CA ILE A 33 -42.90 16.85 4.28
C ILE A 33 -43.43 18.13 4.90
N THR A 34 -44.66 18.49 4.53
CA THR A 34 -45.38 19.61 5.12
C THR A 34 -45.64 19.25 6.59
N ILE A 35 -44.96 19.89 7.51
CA ILE A 35 -45.15 19.70 8.94
C ILE A 35 -46.47 20.39 9.29
N ARG A 36 -47.59 19.67 9.32
CA ARG A 36 -48.83 20.11 9.91
C ARG A 36 -48.75 19.89 11.42
N TRP A 37 -48.60 21.01 12.15
CA TRP A 37 -48.82 21.01 13.58
C TRP A 37 -50.32 20.96 13.86
N PRO A 38 -50.80 20.32 14.96
CA PRO A 38 -52.22 20.33 15.30
C PRO A 38 -52.66 21.78 15.53
N GLU A 39 -53.68 22.20 14.76
CA GLU A 39 -54.28 23.53 14.91
C GLU A 39 -54.87 23.76 16.29
N GLN A 40 -54.70 24.96 16.82
CA GLN A 40 -55.20 25.46 18.07
C GLN A 40 -56.73 25.49 18.08
N SER A 41 -57.38 24.42 18.46
CA SER A 41 -58.80 24.44 18.88
C SER A 41 -59.17 23.20 19.66
N ARG A 42 -58.59 23.09 20.87
CA ARG A 42 -59.08 22.24 22.01
C ARG A 42 -58.53 22.77 23.31
N PRO A 43 -59.19 22.59 24.47
CA PRO A 43 -58.69 23.07 25.73
C PRO A 43 -57.26 22.62 25.97
N SER A 44 -56.42 23.45 26.57
CA SER A 44 -54.95 23.31 26.71
C SER A 44 -54.58 21.86 27.00
N PRO A 45 -53.90 21.16 26.10
CA PRO A 45 -53.45 19.79 26.34
C PRO A 45 -52.47 19.83 27.51
N ASP A 46 -52.56 18.82 28.35
CA ASP A 46 -51.65 18.59 29.46
C ASP A 46 -50.21 18.78 28.97
N PRO A 47 -49.33 19.51 29.67
CA PRO A 47 -47.93 19.72 29.25
C PRO A 47 -47.19 18.41 28.87
N GLY A 48 -47.64 17.30 29.45
CA GLY A 48 -47.13 15.94 29.12
C GLY A 48 -47.54 15.43 27.75
N ASP A 49 -48.72 15.75 27.24
CA ASP A 49 -49.20 15.29 25.91
C ASP A 49 -48.56 16.11 24.78
N THR A 50 -48.28 17.38 25.00
CA THR A 50 -47.56 18.22 24.04
C THR A 50 -46.10 17.76 23.90
N ALA A 51 -45.41 17.42 24.98
CA ALA A 51 -44.04 16.91 24.95
C ALA A 51 -43.92 15.56 24.22
N ARG A 52 -44.88 14.64 24.46
CA ARG A 52 -44.94 13.34 23.74
C ARG A 52 -45.18 13.52 22.22
N ALA A 53 -46.06 14.46 21.83
CA ALA A 53 -46.31 14.73 20.41
C ALA A 53 -45.09 15.28 19.70
N HIS A 54 -44.31 16.17 20.36
CA HIS A 54 -43.05 16.67 19.82
C HIS A 54 -41.99 15.61 19.76
N GLU A 55 -41.88 14.72 20.76
CA GLU A 55 -40.95 13.58 20.72
C GLU A 55 -41.25 12.65 19.54
N ALA A 56 -42.51 12.34 19.29
CA ALA A 56 -42.94 11.50 18.15
C ALA A 56 -42.56 12.17 16.81
N THR A 57 -42.69 13.50 16.74
CA THR A 57 -42.29 14.28 15.56
C THR A 57 -40.79 14.27 15.32
N VAL A 58 -39.98 14.51 16.37
CA VAL A 58 -38.50 14.45 16.30
C VAL A 58 -38.05 13.04 15.89
N ARG A 59 -38.63 11.99 16.47
CA ARG A 59 -38.30 10.60 16.10
C ARG A 59 -38.64 10.29 14.64
N ARG A 60 -39.77 10.79 14.12
CA ARG A 60 -40.19 10.59 12.73
C ARG A 60 -39.24 11.32 11.76
N LEU A 61 -38.87 12.57 12.05
CA LEU A 61 -37.91 13.36 11.25
C LEU A 61 -36.51 12.74 11.31
N ALA A 62 -36.08 12.27 12.47
CA ALA A 62 -34.82 11.54 12.66
C ALA A 62 -34.78 10.25 11.84
N ALA A 63 -35.88 9.49 11.82
CA ALA A 63 -35.99 8.26 11.02
C ALA A 63 -36.01 8.56 9.50
N ALA A 64 -36.60 9.68 9.08
CA ALA A 64 -36.60 10.16 7.70
C ALA A 64 -35.26 10.75 7.24
N GLY A 65 -34.31 10.99 8.16
CA GLY A 65 -33.03 11.62 7.84
C GLY A 65 -33.09 13.13 7.60
N ASP A 66 -34.20 13.77 7.95
CA ASP A 66 -34.36 15.22 7.83
C ASP A 66 -33.73 15.94 9.03
N LEU A 67 -32.43 16.25 8.91
CA LEU A 67 -31.63 16.85 9.98
C LEU A 67 -32.03 18.29 10.30
N ASP A 68 -32.39 19.05 9.27
CA ASP A 68 -32.80 20.44 9.42
C ASP A 68 -34.20 20.53 10.07
N GLY A 69 -35.09 19.60 9.71
CA GLY A 69 -36.38 19.41 10.39
C GLY A 69 -36.24 19.04 11.85
N VAL A 70 -35.29 18.16 12.20
CA VAL A 70 -34.97 17.80 13.60
C VAL A 70 -34.50 19.04 14.38
N GLN A 71 -33.58 19.80 13.80
CA GLN A 71 -33.07 21.01 14.45
C GLN A 71 -34.15 22.09 14.64
N TYR A 72 -35.01 22.26 13.63
CA TYR A 72 -36.16 23.17 13.70
C TYR A 72 -37.14 22.74 14.82
N ALA A 73 -37.49 21.47 14.88
CA ALA A 73 -38.41 20.95 15.91
C ALA A 73 -37.86 21.15 17.33
N LEU A 74 -36.55 20.94 17.55
CA LEU A 74 -35.91 21.22 18.85
C LEU A 74 -35.94 22.73 19.20
N GLN A 75 -35.70 23.60 18.22
CA GLN A 75 -35.79 25.05 18.42
C GLN A 75 -37.21 25.51 18.74
N GLU A 76 -38.19 24.94 18.07
CA GLU A 76 -39.59 25.24 18.31
C GLU A 76 -40.06 24.81 19.72
N MET A 77 -39.62 23.63 20.18
CA MET A 77 -39.85 23.19 21.59
C MET A 77 -39.29 24.22 22.57
N ARG A 78 -38.08 24.73 22.33
CA ARG A 78 -37.47 25.75 23.16
C ARG A 78 -38.26 27.05 23.16
N LEU A 79 -38.69 27.53 21.98
CA LEU A 79 -39.46 28.79 21.86
C LEU A 79 -40.83 28.72 22.54
N ARG A 80 -41.45 27.53 22.54
CA ARG A 80 -42.73 27.26 23.19
C ARG A 80 -42.62 26.92 24.68
N GLY A 81 -41.39 26.87 25.23
CA GLY A 81 -41.14 26.50 26.62
C GLY A 81 -41.52 25.07 26.98
N VAL A 82 -41.59 24.18 25.97
CA VAL A 82 -41.87 22.78 26.15
C VAL A 82 -40.58 22.03 26.50
N ALA A 83 -40.54 21.37 27.67
CA ALA A 83 -39.38 20.58 28.06
C ALA A 83 -39.10 19.44 27.06
N CYS A 84 -37.85 19.32 26.63
CA CYS A 84 -37.46 18.28 25.68
C CYS A 84 -37.38 16.92 26.38
N PRO A 85 -38.18 15.93 25.98
CA PRO A 85 -38.05 14.56 26.53
C PRO A 85 -36.71 13.96 26.13
N GLU A 86 -36.13 13.14 27.01
CA GLU A 86 -34.87 12.43 26.74
C GLU A 86 -34.91 11.64 25.44
N GLY A 87 -36.04 11.00 25.13
CA GLY A 87 -36.21 10.24 23.89
C GLY A 87 -36.09 11.10 22.62
N ALA A 88 -36.51 12.37 22.67
CA ALA A 88 -36.30 13.32 21.55
C ALA A 88 -34.83 13.73 21.42
N LEU A 89 -34.15 14.00 22.54
CA LEU A 89 -32.73 14.33 22.56
C LEU A 89 -31.88 13.15 22.02
N ALA A 90 -32.15 11.93 22.50
CA ALA A 90 -31.46 10.72 22.05
C ALA A 90 -31.65 10.48 20.55
N ALA A 91 -32.89 10.64 20.05
CA ALA A 91 -33.20 10.47 18.63
C ALA A 91 -32.50 11.53 17.74
N ALA A 92 -32.45 12.79 18.20
CA ALA A 92 -31.77 13.85 17.49
C ALA A 92 -30.25 13.62 17.41
N ILE A 93 -29.61 13.30 18.55
CA ILE A 93 -28.18 12.98 18.61
C ILE A 93 -27.85 11.76 17.73
N TYR A 94 -28.68 10.72 17.77
CA TYR A 94 -28.49 9.55 16.93
C TYR A 94 -28.63 9.87 15.44
N ALA A 95 -29.60 10.73 15.05
CA ALA A 95 -29.77 11.14 13.65
C ALA A 95 -28.57 11.93 13.15
N PHE A 96 -28.06 12.92 13.93
CA PHE A 96 -26.87 13.67 13.60
C PHE A 96 -25.62 12.79 13.52
N ALA A 97 -25.49 11.84 14.45
CA ALA A 97 -24.43 10.84 14.45
C ALA A 97 -24.42 9.97 13.18
N ARG A 98 -25.60 9.48 12.79
CA ARG A 98 -25.76 8.63 11.60
C ARG A 98 -25.47 9.38 10.29
N ALA A 99 -25.73 10.66 10.25
CA ALA A 99 -25.52 11.52 9.08
C ALA A 99 -24.11 12.10 8.98
N GLY A 100 -23.18 11.73 9.89
CA GLY A 100 -21.81 12.27 9.87
C GLY A 100 -21.73 13.75 10.25
N ALA A 101 -22.61 14.23 11.15
CA ALA A 101 -22.66 15.60 11.63
C ALA A 101 -22.39 15.69 13.16
N PRO A 102 -21.18 15.30 13.64
CA PRO A 102 -20.85 15.25 15.07
C PRO A 102 -20.88 16.62 15.73
N ASP A 103 -20.59 17.69 15.00
CA ASP A 103 -20.64 19.06 15.51
C ASP A 103 -22.06 19.43 15.94
N ARG A 104 -23.07 19.09 15.13
CA ARG A 104 -24.49 19.30 15.47
C ARG A 104 -24.93 18.44 16.64
N ALA A 105 -24.42 17.20 16.74
CA ALA A 105 -24.69 16.32 17.87
C ALA A 105 -24.12 16.89 19.17
N LEU A 106 -22.88 17.37 19.17
CA LEU A 106 -22.24 18.04 20.31
C LEU A 106 -22.97 19.33 20.71
N GLU A 107 -23.31 20.18 19.75
CA GLU A 107 -24.06 21.41 20.01
C GLU A 107 -25.42 21.12 20.66
N THR A 108 -26.16 20.13 20.13
CA THR A 108 -27.44 19.73 20.67
C THR A 108 -27.28 19.18 22.10
N PHE A 109 -26.26 18.37 22.34
CA PHE A 109 -25.97 17.80 23.66
C PHE A 109 -25.65 18.88 24.70
N TYR A 110 -24.76 19.84 24.39
CA TYR A 110 -24.40 20.90 25.33
C TYR A 110 -25.54 21.92 25.57
N ARG A 111 -26.46 22.02 24.60
CA ARG A 111 -27.69 22.84 24.75
C ARG A 111 -28.85 22.09 25.40
N ALA A 112 -28.66 20.81 25.75
CA ALA A 112 -29.73 20.03 26.36
C ALA A 112 -30.35 20.68 27.62
N HIS A 113 -29.52 21.36 28.42
CA HIS A 113 -29.98 22.12 29.58
C HIS A 113 -30.86 23.34 29.17
N ASP A 114 -30.49 24.04 28.08
CA ASP A 114 -31.25 25.16 27.54
C ASP A 114 -32.59 24.73 26.92
N LEU A 115 -32.70 23.45 26.58
CA LEU A 115 -33.90 22.77 26.05
C LEU A 115 -34.80 22.23 27.16
N GLY A 116 -34.46 22.47 28.44
CA GLY A 116 -35.21 21.96 29.58
C GLY A 116 -35.21 20.41 29.69
N CYS A 117 -34.19 19.77 29.09
CA CYS A 117 -34.07 18.33 29.19
C CYS A 117 -33.69 17.88 30.61
N ALA A 118 -34.26 16.80 31.06
CA ALA A 118 -33.76 16.06 32.24
C ALA A 118 -32.29 15.62 31.98
N ALA A 119 -31.56 15.32 33.07
CA ALA A 119 -30.18 14.90 32.97
C ALA A 119 -30.03 13.75 31.95
N PRO A 120 -29.11 13.88 30.96
CA PRO A 120 -28.93 12.85 29.93
C PRO A 120 -28.55 11.51 30.52
N THR A 121 -29.16 10.42 30.05
CA THR A 121 -28.85 9.06 30.53
C THR A 121 -27.61 8.49 29.80
N VAL A 122 -27.15 7.32 30.29
CA VAL A 122 -26.06 6.55 29.67
C VAL A 122 -26.25 6.36 28.17
N ARG A 123 -27.48 6.22 27.71
CA ARG A 123 -27.83 5.98 26.31
C ARG A 123 -27.47 7.20 25.43
N VAL A 124 -27.78 8.41 25.88
CA VAL A 124 -27.47 9.65 25.15
C VAL A 124 -25.96 9.86 25.06
N TYR A 125 -25.23 9.64 26.17
CA TYR A 125 -23.77 9.71 26.19
C TYR A 125 -23.14 8.70 25.23
N ASN A 126 -23.63 7.45 25.21
CA ASN A 126 -23.10 6.40 24.35
C ASN A 126 -23.32 6.70 22.86
N HIS A 127 -24.49 7.23 22.48
CA HIS A 127 -24.73 7.65 21.08
C HIS A 127 -23.80 8.79 20.66
N LEU A 128 -23.54 9.74 21.55
CA LEU A 128 -22.62 10.83 21.27
C LEU A 128 -21.18 10.36 21.15
N LEU A 129 -20.72 9.49 22.07
CA LEU A 129 -19.37 8.91 22.02
C LEU A 129 -19.15 8.07 20.74
N ASP A 130 -20.14 7.25 20.34
CA ASP A 130 -20.06 6.48 19.10
C ASP A 130 -20.00 7.40 17.85
N ALA A 131 -20.78 8.49 17.85
CA ALA A 131 -20.73 9.48 16.80
C ALA A 131 -19.34 10.10 16.64
N LEU A 132 -18.74 10.53 17.74
CA LEU A 132 -17.42 11.14 17.76
C LEU A 132 -16.33 10.19 17.28
N LEU A 133 -16.45 8.90 17.63
CA LEU A 133 -15.50 7.86 17.21
C LEU A 133 -15.60 7.52 15.72
N ARG A 134 -16.80 7.53 15.15
CA ARG A 134 -17.00 7.28 13.72
C ARG A 134 -16.34 8.36 12.86
N GLU A 135 -16.38 9.60 13.29
CA GLU A 135 -15.78 10.75 12.61
C GLU A 135 -14.33 11.02 13.06
N ASN A 136 -13.74 10.09 13.81
CA ASN A 136 -12.35 10.17 14.31
C ASN A 136 -12.06 11.43 15.18
N LEU A 137 -13.08 11.97 15.85
CA LEU A 137 -12.96 13.13 16.75
C LEU A 137 -12.61 12.69 18.17
N VAL A 138 -11.55 11.92 18.32
CA VAL A 138 -11.15 11.28 19.58
C VAL A 138 -10.85 12.30 20.70
N GLY A 139 -10.39 13.50 20.34
CA GLY A 139 -10.13 14.59 21.31
C GLY A 139 -11.38 15.08 22.06
N ALA A 140 -12.58 14.90 21.50
CA ALA A 140 -13.85 15.27 22.13
C ALA A 140 -14.43 14.18 23.06
N VAL A 141 -13.92 12.95 22.97
CA VAL A 141 -14.41 11.82 23.78
C VAL A 141 -14.16 12.01 25.26
N VAL A 142 -12.96 12.47 25.64
CA VAL A 142 -12.59 12.66 27.06
C VAL A 142 -13.46 13.73 27.74
N PRO A 143 -13.69 14.94 27.18
CA PRO A 143 -14.59 15.93 27.74
C PRO A 143 -16.04 15.42 27.93
N VAL A 144 -16.55 14.63 26.98
CA VAL A 144 -17.90 14.04 27.08
C VAL A 144 -17.97 13.01 28.20
N TYR A 145 -16.95 12.16 28.33
CA TYR A 145 -16.88 11.19 29.44
C TYR A 145 -16.74 11.87 30.81
N ASP A 146 -15.93 12.94 30.91
CA ASP A 146 -15.82 13.74 32.13
C ASP A 146 -17.16 14.43 32.50
N SER A 147 -17.93 14.86 31.50
CA SER A 147 -19.27 15.38 31.70
C SER A 147 -20.22 14.31 32.25
N MET A 148 -20.15 13.09 31.72
CA MET A 148 -20.92 11.93 32.20
C MET A 148 -20.64 11.64 33.68
N ARG A 149 -19.35 11.60 34.07
CA ARG A 149 -18.94 11.38 35.46
C ARG A 149 -19.41 12.51 36.40
N LYS A 150 -19.32 13.76 35.98
CA LYS A 150 -19.77 14.92 36.75
C LYS A 150 -21.29 14.96 36.95
N ALA A 151 -22.04 14.42 35.99
CA ALA A 151 -23.48 14.27 36.05
C ALA A 151 -23.92 13.09 36.95
N GLY A 152 -22.99 12.32 37.53
CA GLY A 152 -23.29 11.16 38.34
C GLY A 152 -23.82 9.95 37.55
N VAL A 153 -23.67 9.95 36.22
CA VAL A 153 -24.14 8.86 35.37
C VAL A 153 -23.07 7.76 35.29
N GLU A 154 -23.38 6.57 35.77
CA GLU A 154 -22.44 5.46 35.80
C GLU A 154 -22.23 4.87 34.39
N PRO A 155 -20.95 4.73 33.94
CA PRO A 155 -20.62 4.08 32.68
C PRO A 155 -20.98 2.58 32.71
N ASN A 156 -21.50 2.06 31.59
CA ASN A 156 -21.74 0.63 31.40
C ASN A 156 -20.63 -0.01 30.52
N VAL A 157 -20.71 -1.33 30.31
CA VAL A 157 -19.74 -2.08 29.46
C VAL A 157 -19.60 -1.46 28.08
N TYR A 158 -20.70 -1.04 27.47
CA TYR A 158 -20.69 -0.40 26.15
C TYR A 158 -19.95 0.95 26.16
N THR A 159 -20.14 1.76 27.20
CA THR A 159 -19.40 3.02 27.39
C THR A 159 -17.89 2.75 27.48
N TYR A 160 -17.48 1.77 28.27
CA TYR A 160 -16.08 1.39 28.39
C TYR A 160 -15.51 0.90 27.06
N ASN A 161 -16.25 0.09 26.29
CA ASN A 161 -15.81 -0.37 24.97
C ASN A 161 -15.59 0.80 23.99
N LEU A 162 -16.42 1.84 24.03
CA LEU A 162 -16.19 3.05 23.25
C LEU A 162 -14.92 3.81 23.71
N LEU A 163 -14.69 3.90 25.01
CA LEU A 163 -13.47 4.53 25.55
C LEU A 163 -12.20 3.75 25.20
N LEU A 164 -12.24 2.42 25.32
CA LEU A 164 -11.16 1.53 24.90
C LEU A 164 -10.84 1.72 23.41
N LYS A 165 -11.88 1.77 22.57
CA LYS A 165 -11.73 2.03 21.14
C LYS A 165 -11.11 3.41 20.89
N ALA A 166 -11.51 4.46 21.61
CA ALA A 166 -10.94 5.79 21.54
C ALA A 166 -9.45 5.82 21.88
N LEU A 167 -9.07 5.14 22.97
CA LEU A 167 -7.67 5.05 23.40
C LEU A 167 -6.82 4.27 22.38
N CYS A 168 -7.36 3.18 21.84
CA CYS A 168 -6.70 2.37 20.82
C CYS A 168 -6.54 3.11 19.48
N GLN A 169 -7.49 3.95 19.10
CA GLN A 169 -7.38 4.79 17.89
C GLN A 169 -6.30 5.90 18.03
N ASN A 170 -5.96 6.29 19.26
CA ASN A 170 -4.90 7.24 19.58
C ASN A 170 -3.56 6.58 19.94
N ASP A 171 -3.39 5.31 19.63
CA ASP A 171 -2.19 4.51 19.94
C ASP A 171 -1.82 4.45 21.44
N ARG A 172 -2.77 4.77 22.34
CA ARG A 172 -2.59 4.75 23.79
C ARG A 172 -3.02 3.43 24.40
N VAL A 173 -2.49 2.32 23.90
CA VAL A 173 -2.91 0.97 24.29
C VAL A 173 -2.61 0.66 25.75
N ASP A 174 -1.52 1.20 26.31
CA ASP A 174 -1.19 1.01 27.74
C ASP A 174 -2.24 1.67 28.66
N ALA A 175 -2.78 2.83 28.25
CA ALA A 175 -3.89 3.46 28.95
C ALA A 175 -5.19 2.63 28.80
N ALA A 176 -5.41 2.01 27.63
CA ALA A 176 -6.55 1.12 27.42
C ALA A 176 -6.45 -0.13 28.33
N ARG A 177 -5.27 -0.74 28.49
CA ARG A 177 -5.06 -1.86 29.42
C ARG A 177 -5.35 -1.47 30.88
N LYS A 178 -4.90 -0.30 31.31
CA LYS A 178 -5.22 0.22 32.66
C LYS A 178 -6.72 0.43 32.84
N MET A 179 -7.40 0.95 31.81
CA MET A 179 -8.85 1.15 31.82
C MET A 179 -9.62 -0.18 31.89
N LEU A 180 -9.14 -1.24 31.25
CA LEU A 180 -9.70 -2.58 31.35
C LEU A 180 -9.70 -3.07 32.82
N GLY A 181 -8.59 -2.88 33.53
CA GLY A 181 -8.48 -3.20 34.96
C GLY A 181 -9.37 -2.31 35.85
N GLU A 182 -9.57 -1.02 35.47
CA GLU A 182 -10.49 -0.11 36.18
C GLU A 182 -11.94 -0.51 35.99
N MET A 183 -12.31 -0.89 34.76
CA MET A 183 -13.65 -1.41 34.42
C MET A 183 -14.00 -2.60 35.30
N ALA A 184 -13.11 -3.60 35.45
CA ALA A 184 -13.31 -4.75 36.30
C ALA A 184 -13.49 -4.38 37.79
N ARG A 185 -12.66 -3.43 38.31
CA ARG A 185 -12.75 -2.95 39.70
C ARG A 185 -14.06 -2.21 40.00
N LYS A 186 -14.69 -1.58 39.01
CA LYS A 186 -15.99 -0.92 39.13
C LYS A 186 -17.20 -1.84 38.94
N GLY A 187 -16.99 -3.14 38.88
CA GLY A 187 -18.05 -4.12 38.73
C GLY A 187 -18.56 -4.34 37.30
N CYS A 188 -18.01 -3.60 36.32
CA CYS A 188 -18.27 -3.83 34.91
C CYS A 188 -17.29 -4.89 34.38
N ARG A 189 -17.69 -6.14 34.26
CA ARG A 189 -16.82 -7.21 33.73
C ARG A 189 -16.53 -6.95 32.26
N PRO A 190 -15.20 -6.95 31.83
CA PRO A 190 -14.86 -6.88 30.44
C PRO A 190 -15.50 -8.00 29.62
N ASP A 191 -15.99 -7.65 28.45
CA ASP A 191 -16.59 -8.58 27.50
C ASP A 191 -15.63 -8.94 26.35
N GLU A 192 -16.09 -9.77 25.45
CA GLU A 192 -15.38 -10.17 24.25
C GLU A 192 -14.91 -8.96 23.42
N VAL A 193 -15.75 -7.94 23.28
CA VAL A 193 -15.45 -6.73 22.50
C VAL A 193 -14.32 -5.92 23.15
N SER A 194 -14.31 -5.84 24.50
CA SER A 194 -13.25 -5.17 25.26
C SER A 194 -11.87 -5.75 24.95
N HIS A 195 -11.76 -7.08 25.04
CA HIS A 195 -10.50 -7.80 24.82
C HIS A 195 -10.07 -7.77 23.34
N THR A 196 -11.00 -8.03 22.41
CA THR A 196 -10.73 -8.00 20.97
C THR A 196 -10.25 -6.62 20.49
N THR A 197 -10.80 -5.55 21.08
CA THR A 197 -10.37 -4.18 20.77
C THR A 197 -8.90 -3.95 21.12
N ILE A 198 -8.47 -4.39 22.32
CA ILE A 198 -7.08 -4.26 22.78
C ILE A 198 -6.14 -5.15 21.97
N VAL A 199 -6.51 -6.43 21.75
CA VAL A 199 -5.71 -7.35 20.93
C VAL A 199 -5.50 -6.81 19.53
N SER A 200 -6.58 -6.33 18.89
CA SER A 200 -6.49 -5.74 17.53
C SER A 200 -5.61 -4.49 17.50
N ALA A 201 -5.63 -3.66 18.54
CA ALA A 201 -4.78 -2.47 18.64
C ALA A 201 -3.30 -2.84 18.84
N LEU A 202 -3.00 -3.81 19.71
CA LEU A 202 -1.64 -4.34 19.90
C LEU A 202 -1.09 -4.93 18.61
N CYS A 203 -1.91 -5.66 17.86
CA CYS A 203 -1.55 -6.21 16.57
C CYS A 203 -1.21 -5.12 15.54
N LYS A 204 -1.98 -4.02 15.50
CA LYS A 204 -1.70 -2.88 14.60
C LYS A 204 -0.39 -2.17 14.93
N LEU A 205 0.00 -2.14 16.21
CA LEU A 205 1.25 -1.53 16.68
C LEU A 205 2.46 -2.47 16.60
N GLY A 206 2.29 -3.71 16.11
CA GLY A 206 3.36 -4.71 16.04
C GLY A 206 3.76 -5.30 17.39
N ARG A 207 3.01 -5.03 18.50
CA ARG A 207 3.27 -5.56 19.85
C ARG A 207 2.67 -6.95 20.02
N LEU A 208 3.09 -7.90 19.17
CA LEU A 208 2.44 -9.22 19.02
C LEU A 208 2.60 -10.12 20.25
N ASP A 209 3.71 -10.04 20.96
CA ASP A 209 3.95 -10.86 22.14
C ASP A 209 3.01 -10.45 23.29
N GLU A 210 2.72 -9.16 23.42
CA GLU A 210 1.74 -8.66 24.37
C GLU A 210 0.30 -9.01 23.97
N ALA A 211 -0.01 -8.98 22.67
CA ALA A 211 -1.31 -9.44 22.16
C ALA A 211 -1.55 -10.91 22.50
N ARG A 212 -0.53 -11.77 22.39
CA ARG A 212 -0.59 -13.18 22.82
C ARG A 212 -0.76 -13.33 24.33
N GLY A 213 -0.09 -12.49 25.13
CA GLY A 213 -0.28 -12.45 26.57
C GLY A 213 -1.75 -12.19 26.95
N VAL A 214 -2.38 -11.20 26.32
CA VAL A 214 -3.80 -10.88 26.54
C VAL A 214 -4.70 -12.05 26.10
N LEU A 215 -4.41 -12.72 24.97
CA LEU A 215 -5.15 -13.92 24.56
C LEU A 215 -5.06 -15.06 25.56
N ALA A 216 -3.89 -15.23 26.22
CA ALA A 216 -3.70 -16.30 27.20
C ALA A 216 -4.57 -16.11 28.45
N GLU A 217 -4.78 -14.87 28.87
CA GLU A 217 -5.51 -14.49 30.09
C GLU A 217 -7.03 -14.42 29.90
N THR A 218 -7.51 -14.43 28.64
CA THR A 218 -8.92 -14.19 28.31
C THR A 218 -9.66 -15.44 27.88
N ALA A 219 -11.00 -15.38 27.94
CA ALA A 219 -11.84 -16.43 27.35
C ALA A 219 -11.52 -16.54 25.82
N PRO A 220 -11.44 -17.77 25.30
CA PRO A 220 -11.05 -17.97 23.92
C PRO A 220 -12.13 -17.46 22.95
N VAL A 221 -11.77 -16.53 22.06
CA VAL A 221 -12.65 -15.89 21.08
C VAL A 221 -12.01 -15.94 19.69
N CYS A 222 -12.74 -16.45 18.70
CA CYS A 222 -12.24 -16.62 17.33
C CYS A 222 -11.70 -15.32 16.75
N THR A 223 -12.42 -14.20 16.90
CA THR A 223 -12.04 -12.90 16.30
C THR A 223 -10.73 -12.34 16.83
N SER A 224 -10.41 -12.58 18.11
CA SER A 224 -9.13 -12.17 18.72
C SER A 224 -7.97 -13.00 18.20
N TYR A 225 -8.16 -14.32 18.06
CA TYR A 225 -7.18 -15.23 17.45
C TYR A 225 -6.92 -14.89 15.98
N ASP A 226 -7.98 -14.63 15.20
CA ASP A 226 -7.87 -14.24 13.79
C ASP A 226 -7.04 -12.96 13.62
N ALA A 227 -7.23 -11.97 14.50
CA ALA A 227 -6.46 -10.73 14.49
C ALA A 227 -4.96 -10.98 14.72
N VAL A 228 -4.60 -11.84 15.70
CA VAL A 228 -3.20 -12.18 15.99
C VAL A 228 -2.58 -13.01 14.86
N VAL A 229 -3.29 -14.02 14.34
CA VAL A 229 -2.82 -14.83 13.21
C VAL A 229 -2.56 -13.95 12.00
N HIS A 230 -3.51 -13.05 11.67
CA HIS A 230 -3.35 -12.13 10.55
C HIS A 230 -2.14 -11.19 10.71
N ALA A 231 -1.92 -10.66 11.92
CA ALA A 231 -0.82 -9.76 12.21
C ALA A 231 0.54 -10.50 12.16
N LEU A 232 0.65 -11.70 12.73
CA LEU A 232 1.84 -12.56 12.63
C LEU A 232 2.18 -12.91 11.17
N CYS A 233 1.16 -13.21 10.37
CA CYS A 233 1.31 -13.44 8.93
C CYS A 233 1.81 -12.18 8.20
N GLY A 234 1.35 -10.99 8.61
CA GLY A 234 1.80 -9.70 8.07
C GLY A 234 3.29 -9.45 8.33
N GLU A 235 3.78 -9.79 9.49
CA GLU A 235 5.20 -9.68 9.91
C GLU A 235 6.08 -10.86 9.44
N SER A 236 5.55 -11.75 8.62
CA SER A 236 6.26 -12.95 8.14
C SER A 236 6.69 -13.94 9.24
N ARG A 237 6.04 -13.89 10.43
CA ARG A 237 6.23 -14.83 11.56
C ARG A 237 5.31 -16.06 11.42
N MET A 238 5.39 -16.75 10.29
CA MET A 238 4.44 -17.79 9.86
C MET A 238 4.40 -19.01 10.80
N ARG A 239 5.57 -19.42 11.34
CA ARG A 239 5.64 -20.55 12.29
C ARG A 239 4.85 -20.26 13.55
N GLU A 240 4.93 -19.04 14.05
CA GLU A 240 4.19 -18.62 15.23
C GLU A 240 2.70 -18.47 14.93
N ALA A 241 2.34 -17.94 13.76
CA ALA A 241 0.95 -17.90 13.33
C ALA A 241 0.33 -19.31 13.33
N PHE A 242 1.08 -20.31 12.88
CA PHE A 242 0.63 -21.69 12.88
C PHE A 242 0.45 -22.26 14.31
N LEU A 243 1.40 -21.95 15.23
CA LEU A 243 1.26 -22.35 16.64
C LEU A 243 0.03 -21.71 17.31
N VAL A 244 -0.30 -20.47 16.97
CA VAL A 244 -1.50 -19.78 17.46
C VAL A 244 -2.78 -20.46 16.93
N VAL A 245 -2.77 -20.94 15.67
CA VAL A 245 -3.89 -21.74 15.14
C VAL A 245 -4.03 -23.07 15.87
N ASP A 246 -2.91 -23.73 16.21
CA ASP A 246 -2.94 -24.96 17.02
C ASP A 246 -3.48 -24.70 18.44
N GLU A 247 -3.04 -23.62 19.08
CA GLU A 247 -3.56 -23.20 20.39
C GLU A 247 -5.08 -22.94 20.34
N MET A 248 -5.55 -22.28 19.26
CA MET A 248 -6.98 -22.04 19.03
C MET A 248 -7.77 -23.37 19.03
N VAL A 249 -7.27 -24.37 18.30
CA VAL A 249 -7.90 -25.71 18.25
C VAL A 249 -7.86 -26.41 19.63
N GLN A 250 -6.73 -26.33 20.35
CA GLN A 250 -6.59 -26.93 21.69
C GLN A 250 -7.55 -26.30 22.70
N ARG A 251 -7.89 -25.02 22.56
CA ARG A 251 -8.89 -24.34 23.40
C ARG A 251 -10.34 -24.56 22.96
N GLY A 252 -10.57 -25.48 22.01
CA GLY A 252 -11.91 -25.86 21.55
C GLY A 252 -12.53 -24.92 20.53
N LEU A 253 -11.76 -23.95 20.02
CA LEU A 253 -12.20 -23.07 18.93
C LEU A 253 -11.93 -23.75 17.57
N GLN A 254 -12.85 -23.53 16.63
CA GLN A 254 -12.64 -23.99 15.24
C GLN A 254 -12.15 -22.85 14.37
N PRO A 255 -10.90 -22.93 13.81
CA PRO A 255 -10.41 -21.92 12.87
C PRO A 255 -11.30 -21.86 11.62
N GLY A 256 -11.69 -20.64 11.26
CA GLY A 256 -12.55 -20.40 10.11
C GLY A 256 -11.76 -20.31 8.78
N PRO A 257 -12.48 -20.18 7.63
CA PRO A 257 -11.84 -19.99 6.33
C PRO A 257 -10.92 -18.76 6.28
N VAL A 258 -11.23 -17.70 7.03
CA VAL A 258 -10.41 -16.49 7.09
C VAL A 258 -9.06 -16.76 7.74
N THR A 259 -9.05 -17.47 8.89
CA THR A 259 -7.83 -17.85 9.62
C THR A 259 -6.90 -18.66 8.74
N TYR A 260 -7.41 -19.76 8.16
CA TYR A 260 -6.62 -20.64 7.28
C TYR A 260 -6.12 -19.90 6.04
N THR A 261 -6.97 -19.07 5.41
CA THR A 261 -6.57 -18.31 4.21
C THR A 261 -5.48 -17.29 4.51
N SER A 262 -5.48 -16.66 5.69
CA SER A 262 -4.41 -15.75 6.11
C SER A 262 -3.07 -16.46 6.22
N VAL A 263 -3.05 -17.67 6.80
CA VAL A 263 -1.84 -18.49 6.91
C VAL A 263 -1.38 -18.98 5.54
N VAL A 264 -2.29 -19.49 4.70
CA VAL A 264 -1.99 -19.89 3.30
C VAL A 264 -1.37 -18.73 2.52
N HIS A 265 -1.95 -17.51 2.65
CA HIS A 265 -1.43 -16.31 1.99
C HIS A 265 -0.01 -15.98 2.43
N ALA A 266 0.29 -16.09 3.73
CA ALA A 266 1.63 -15.83 4.26
C ALA A 266 2.67 -16.81 3.70
N PHE A 267 2.35 -18.11 3.66
CA PHE A 267 3.24 -19.13 3.06
C PHE A 267 3.41 -18.95 1.55
N CYS A 268 2.35 -18.57 0.83
CA CYS A 268 2.46 -18.22 -0.59
C CYS A 268 3.40 -17.03 -0.82
N LYS A 269 3.30 -15.98 0.02
CA LYS A 269 4.18 -14.81 -0.05
C LYS A 269 5.65 -15.16 0.23
N ALA A 270 5.89 -16.11 1.13
CA ALA A 270 7.22 -16.62 1.45
C ALA A 270 7.77 -17.62 0.42
N ARG A 271 6.99 -17.97 -0.61
CA ARG A 271 7.30 -19.01 -1.62
C ARG A 271 7.40 -20.43 -1.04
N GLU A 272 6.86 -20.66 0.15
CA GLU A 272 6.77 -21.98 0.78
C GLU A 272 5.47 -22.70 0.39
N LEU A 273 5.28 -22.96 -0.90
CA LEU A 273 4.02 -23.49 -1.45
C LEU A 273 3.67 -24.89 -0.92
N GLY A 274 4.66 -25.71 -0.59
CA GLY A 274 4.43 -27.02 0.04
C GLY A 274 3.68 -26.89 1.37
N MET A 275 4.07 -25.93 2.20
CA MET A 275 3.39 -25.62 3.46
C MET A 275 1.99 -25.03 3.23
N ALA A 276 1.85 -24.15 2.24
CA ALA A 276 0.54 -23.61 1.87
C ALA A 276 -0.46 -24.72 1.48
N CYS A 277 -0.02 -25.71 0.70
CA CYS A 277 -0.83 -26.88 0.34
C CYS A 277 -1.12 -27.80 1.55
N ALA A 278 -0.16 -27.98 2.46
CA ALA A 278 -0.37 -28.75 3.69
C ALA A 278 -1.43 -28.09 4.60
N ILE A 279 -1.41 -26.77 4.70
CA ILE A 279 -2.44 -26.01 5.43
C ILE A 279 -3.82 -26.15 4.78
N LEU A 280 -3.89 -26.09 3.43
CA LEU A 280 -5.13 -26.33 2.70
C LEU A 280 -5.67 -27.74 2.98
N ALA A 281 -4.82 -28.77 2.92
CA ALA A 281 -5.20 -30.14 3.23
C ALA A 281 -5.72 -30.27 4.68
N ARG A 282 -5.04 -29.61 5.63
CA ARG A 282 -5.48 -29.57 7.03
C ARG A 282 -6.83 -28.88 7.19
N MET A 283 -7.05 -27.77 6.48
CA MET A 283 -8.34 -27.06 6.46
C MET A 283 -9.47 -28.00 6.05
N VAL A 284 -9.29 -28.73 4.95
CA VAL A 284 -10.28 -29.72 4.46
C VAL A 284 -10.48 -30.87 5.44
N THR A 285 -9.41 -31.45 5.98
CA THR A 285 -9.50 -32.58 6.94
C THR A 285 -10.16 -32.21 8.27
N LYS A 286 -10.11 -30.93 8.65
CA LYS A 286 -10.81 -30.40 9.82
C LYS A 286 -12.25 -29.98 9.55
N GLY A 287 -12.79 -30.27 8.35
CA GLY A 287 -14.16 -29.95 7.97
C GLY A 287 -14.41 -28.48 7.63
N CYS A 288 -13.35 -27.68 7.50
CA CYS A 288 -13.44 -26.29 7.06
C CYS A 288 -13.32 -26.23 5.54
N SER A 289 -14.39 -25.95 4.83
CA SER A 289 -14.37 -25.89 3.35
C SER A 289 -13.59 -24.66 2.86
N PRO A 290 -12.61 -24.83 1.94
CA PRO A 290 -11.98 -23.73 1.25
C PRO A 290 -13.01 -22.89 0.50
N ASN A 291 -12.78 -21.60 0.37
CA ASN A 291 -13.62 -20.71 -0.42
C ASN A 291 -12.87 -20.18 -1.67
N VAL A 292 -13.58 -19.46 -2.53
CA VAL A 292 -13.02 -18.86 -3.75
C VAL A 292 -11.77 -18.02 -3.45
N HIS A 293 -11.73 -17.35 -2.29
CA HIS A 293 -10.58 -16.53 -1.89
C HIS A 293 -9.35 -17.39 -1.58
N THR A 294 -9.53 -18.52 -0.87
CA THR A 294 -8.44 -19.48 -0.57
C THR A 294 -7.79 -20.00 -1.86
N PHE A 295 -8.63 -20.44 -2.83
CA PHE A 295 -8.12 -20.88 -4.12
C PHE A 295 -7.44 -19.76 -4.91
N THR A 296 -8.00 -18.55 -4.88
CA THR A 296 -7.41 -17.38 -5.57
C THR A 296 -6.02 -17.04 -5.03
N VAL A 297 -5.83 -17.12 -3.73
CA VAL A 297 -4.53 -16.89 -3.08
C VAL A 297 -3.50 -17.94 -3.51
N LEU A 298 -3.89 -19.21 -3.56
CA LEU A 298 -3.03 -20.31 -4.01
C LEU A 298 -2.67 -20.17 -5.49
N VAL A 299 -3.65 -19.92 -6.36
CA VAL A 299 -3.41 -19.68 -7.80
C VAL A 299 -2.41 -18.55 -7.99
N LYS A 300 -2.57 -17.45 -7.26
CA LYS A 300 -1.62 -16.33 -7.27
C LYS A 300 -0.23 -16.78 -6.81
N GLY A 301 -0.13 -17.47 -5.68
CA GLY A 301 1.13 -17.93 -5.11
C GLY A 301 1.90 -18.84 -6.06
N PHE A 302 1.22 -19.78 -6.72
CA PHE A 302 1.83 -20.66 -7.72
C PHE A 302 2.34 -19.91 -8.95
N PHE A 303 1.60 -18.90 -9.45
CA PHE A 303 2.09 -18.06 -10.55
C PHE A 303 3.28 -17.19 -10.13
N ASP A 304 3.26 -16.62 -8.92
CA ASP A 304 4.37 -15.80 -8.39
C ASP A 304 5.66 -16.62 -8.21
N ASP A 305 5.53 -17.97 -8.05
CA ASP A 305 6.66 -18.91 -7.99
C ASP A 305 7.01 -19.56 -9.36
N GLY A 306 6.36 -19.13 -10.44
CA GLY A 306 6.60 -19.65 -11.80
C GLY A 306 5.98 -21.03 -12.10
N LYS A 307 5.19 -21.61 -11.18
CA LYS A 307 4.56 -22.93 -11.30
C LYS A 307 3.18 -22.86 -11.95
N ALA A 308 3.13 -22.43 -13.21
CA ALA A 308 1.88 -22.21 -13.94
C ALA A 308 0.98 -23.45 -14.05
N ARG A 309 1.56 -24.66 -14.15
CA ARG A 309 0.78 -25.91 -14.22
C ARG A 309 0.01 -26.17 -12.93
N ASP A 310 0.64 -25.98 -11.79
CA ASP A 310 0.03 -26.17 -10.48
C ASP A 310 -1.04 -25.10 -10.20
N ALA A 311 -0.79 -23.85 -10.63
CA ALA A 311 -1.78 -22.77 -10.58
C ALA A 311 -3.06 -23.14 -11.35
N LEU A 312 -2.93 -23.68 -12.56
CA LEU A 312 -4.06 -24.17 -13.36
C LEU A 312 -4.72 -25.40 -12.72
N GLY A 313 -3.95 -26.27 -12.08
CA GLY A 313 -4.48 -27.40 -11.29
C GLY A 313 -5.39 -26.93 -10.16
N MET A 314 -4.95 -25.91 -9.38
CA MET A 314 -5.76 -25.29 -8.32
C MET A 314 -7.01 -24.61 -8.86
N TRP A 315 -6.91 -23.94 -10.00
CA TRP A 315 -8.05 -23.34 -10.67
C TRP A 315 -9.10 -24.37 -11.09
N ASN A 316 -8.66 -25.46 -11.73
CA ASN A 316 -9.55 -26.53 -12.15
C ASN A 316 -10.18 -27.25 -10.96
N TRP A 317 -9.45 -27.41 -9.86
CA TRP A 317 -10.00 -27.97 -8.62
C TRP A 317 -11.11 -27.09 -8.05
N MET A 318 -10.88 -25.77 -7.99
CA MET A 318 -11.91 -24.80 -7.56
C MET A 318 -13.21 -24.96 -8.38
N LEU A 319 -13.09 -25.13 -9.70
CA LEU A 319 -14.26 -25.32 -10.59
C LEU A 319 -14.93 -26.69 -10.37
N ALA A 320 -14.14 -27.74 -10.16
CA ALA A 320 -14.63 -29.09 -9.90
C ALA A 320 -15.43 -29.19 -8.59
N GLU A 321 -15.05 -28.43 -7.58
CA GLU A 321 -15.79 -28.28 -6.31
C GLU A 321 -17.05 -27.40 -6.43
N GLY A 322 -17.37 -26.89 -7.62
CA GLY A 322 -18.56 -26.08 -7.89
C GLY A 322 -18.45 -24.61 -7.45
N TRP A 323 -17.25 -24.14 -7.09
CA TRP A 323 -17.07 -22.73 -6.72
C TRP A 323 -17.05 -21.83 -7.95
N ALA A 324 -17.99 -20.88 -8.02
CA ALA A 324 -18.03 -19.88 -9.09
C ALA A 324 -16.91 -18.85 -8.92
N PRO A 325 -15.97 -18.70 -9.89
CA PRO A 325 -14.91 -17.72 -9.80
C PRO A 325 -15.43 -16.29 -9.75
N SER A 326 -14.79 -15.44 -8.96
CA SER A 326 -15.06 -14.00 -8.91
C SER A 326 -14.26 -13.25 -9.98
N ILE A 327 -14.60 -11.98 -10.23
CA ILE A 327 -13.82 -11.08 -11.09
C ILE A 327 -12.34 -11.02 -10.63
N ILE A 328 -12.12 -11.00 -9.31
CA ILE A 328 -10.77 -10.98 -8.74
C ILE A 328 -10.01 -12.27 -9.09
N SER A 329 -10.68 -13.44 -9.00
CA SER A 329 -10.07 -14.73 -9.33
C SER A 329 -9.68 -14.80 -10.81
N TYR A 330 -10.57 -14.35 -11.70
CA TYR A 330 -10.28 -14.24 -13.13
C TYR A 330 -9.11 -13.29 -13.41
N ASN A 331 -9.08 -12.12 -12.77
CA ASN A 331 -7.98 -11.16 -12.94
C ASN A 331 -6.63 -11.71 -12.47
N VAL A 332 -6.61 -12.53 -11.40
CA VAL A 332 -5.40 -13.22 -10.93
C VAL A 332 -4.94 -14.26 -11.95
N LEU A 333 -5.86 -15.08 -12.48
CA LEU A 333 -5.56 -16.10 -13.49
C LEU A 333 -5.02 -15.47 -14.78
N ILE A 334 -5.72 -14.47 -15.32
CA ILE A 334 -5.32 -13.75 -16.53
C ILE A 334 -3.94 -13.11 -16.35
N ARG A 335 -3.71 -12.44 -15.20
CA ARG A 335 -2.41 -11.85 -14.87
C ARG A 335 -1.31 -12.90 -14.86
N GLY A 336 -1.52 -14.04 -14.22
CA GLY A 336 -0.55 -15.14 -14.15
C GLY A 336 -0.21 -15.67 -15.54
N LEU A 337 -1.21 -15.90 -16.39
CA LEU A 337 -1.04 -16.36 -17.77
C LEU A 337 -0.29 -15.32 -18.63
N CYS A 338 -0.59 -14.03 -18.48
CA CYS A 338 0.14 -12.95 -19.15
C CYS A 338 1.61 -12.91 -18.71
N HIS A 339 1.90 -13.09 -17.41
CA HIS A 339 3.28 -13.12 -16.90
C HIS A 339 4.09 -14.31 -17.39
N THR A 340 3.44 -15.44 -17.62
CA THR A 340 4.09 -16.65 -18.18
C THR A 340 4.16 -16.64 -19.71
N GLY A 341 3.66 -15.59 -20.37
CA GLY A 341 3.66 -15.43 -21.83
C GLY A 341 2.57 -16.22 -22.55
N ASP A 342 1.66 -16.88 -21.83
CA ASP A 342 0.57 -17.66 -22.44
C ASP A 342 -0.65 -16.79 -22.73
N LEU A 343 -0.46 -15.83 -23.65
CA LEU A 343 -1.51 -14.87 -24.04
C LEU A 343 -2.72 -15.56 -24.69
N LYS A 344 -2.51 -16.69 -25.38
CA LYS A 344 -3.62 -17.42 -26.01
C LYS A 344 -4.60 -17.96 -24.96
N ARG A 345 -4.10 -18.57 -23.90
CA ARG A 345 -4.94 -19.02 -22.78
C ARG A 345 -5.55 -17.85 -22.01
N ALA A 346 -4.80 -16.76 -21.82
CA ALA A 346 -5.34 -15.56 -21.18
C ALA A 346 -6.57 -15.02 -21.91
N LEU A 347 -6.53 -14.95 -23.25
CA LEU A 347 -7.68 -14.55 -24.10
C LEU A 347 -8.82 -15.57 -24.04
N SER A 348 -8.53 -16.87 -24.00
CA SER A 348 -9.57 -17.89 -23.84
C SER A 348 -10.30 -17.76 -22.52
N VAL A 349 -9.58 -17.51 -21.42
CA VAL A 349 -10.15 -17.25 -20.09
C VAL A 349 -10.98 -15.97 -20.09
N PHE A 350 -10.47 -14.91 -20.69
CA PHE A 350 -11.17 -13.62 -20.82
C PHE A 350 -12.49 -13.78 -21.58
N SER A 351 -12.51 -14.46 -22.74
CA SER A 351 -13.72 -14.69 -23.51
C SER A 351 -14.71 -15.61 -22.79
N GLY A 352 -14.21 -16.55 -21.97
CA GLY A 352 -15.03 -17.43 -21.13
C GLY A 352 -15.65 -16.74 -19.92
N MET A 353 -15.03 -15.66 -19.42
CA MET A 353 -15.46 -14.95 -18.22
C MET A 353 -16.90 -14.42 -18.33
N ALA A 354 -17.23 -13.77 -19.44
CA ALA A 354 -18.58 -13.24 -19.69
C ALA A 354 -19.64 -14.35 -19.80
N LYS A 355 -19.29 -15.51 -20.39
CA LYS A 355 -20.17 -16.67 -20.50
C LYS A 355 -20.55 -17.25 -19.14
N ASN A 356 -19.66 -17.09 -18.13
CA ASN A 356 -19.88 -17.53 -16.76
C ASN A 356 -20.51 -16.44 -15.87
N GLY A 357 -21.09 -15.38 -16.45
CA GLY A 357 -21.77 -14.32 -15.72
C GLY A 357 -20.84 -13.30 -15.05
N CYS A 358 -19.53 -13.39 -15.27
CA CYS A 358 -18.56 -12.43 -14.77
C CYS A 358 -18.17 -11.47 -15.89
N PHE A 359 -18.65 -10.22 -15.83
CA PHE A 359 -18.30 -9.22 -16.85
C PHE A 359 -16.93 -8.60 -16.55
N PRO A 360 -16.05 -8.47 -17.56
CA PRO A 360 -14.76 -7.82 -17.41
C PRO A 360 -14.89 -6.39 -16.90
N ASP A 361 -14.05 -6.02 -15.96
CA ASP A 361 -13.91 -4.66 -15.44
C ASP A 361 -12.69 -3.94 -16.05
N VAL A 362 -12.54 -2.66 -15.75
CA VAL A 362 -11.38 -1.84 -16.18
C VAL A 362 -10.04 -2.50 -15.80
N ARG A 363 -10.01 -3.22 -14.66
CA ARG A 363 -8.83 -3.91 -14.19
C ARG A 363 -8.50 -5.13 -15.04
N THR A 364 -9.52 -5.89 -15.49
CA THR A 364 -9.35 -7.02 -16.40
C THR A 364 -8.71 -6.57 -17.71
N TYR A 365 -9.24 -5.52 -18.32
CA TYR A 365 -8.68 -4.93 -19.55
C TYR A 365 -7.26 -4.42 -19.34
N SER A 366 -6.99 -3.74 -18.22
CA SER A 366 -5.66 -3.24 -17.87
C SER A 366 -4.61 -4.34 -17.77
N VAL A 367 -4.97 -5.49 -17.17
CA VAL A 367 -4.07 -6.64 -17.02
C VAL A 367 -3.74 -7.27 -18.38
N LEU A 368 -4.73 -7.38 -19.28
CA LEU A 368 -4.50 -7.90 -20.62
C LEU A 368 -3.62 -6.96 -21.46
N ILE A 369 -3.92 -5.66 -21.45
CA ILE A 369 -3.10 -4.67 -22.18
C ILE A 369 -1.66 -4.66 -21.67
N ASP A 370 -1.43 -4.76 -20.34
CA ASP A 370 -0.09 -4.91 -19.75
C ASP A 370 0.61 -6.19 -20.25
N GLY A 371 -0.13 -7.30 -20.33
CA GLY A 371 0.40 -8.57 -20.85
C GLY A 371 0.83 -8.46 -22.31
N PHE A 372 0.00 -7.87 -23.16
CA PHE A 372 0.32 -7.62 -24.57
C PHE A 372 1.47 -6.60 -24.74
N SER A 373 1.51 -5.57 -23.89
CA SER A 373 2.63 -4.62 -23.84
C SER A 373 3.97 -5.32 -23.56
N LYS A 374 4.01 -6.22 -22.57
CA LYS A 374 5.22 -6.98 -22.24
C LYS A 374 5.67 -7.91 -23.34
N ALA A 375 4.72 -8.47 -24.08
CA ALA A 375 4.99 -9.31 -25.26
C ALA A 375 5.35 -8.49 -26.52
N GLY A 376 5.16 -7.17 -26.50
CA GLY A 376 5.38 -6.30 -27.66
C GLY A 376 4.35 -6.47 -28.78
N ASP A 377 3.18 -7.02 -28.46
CA ASP A 377 2.08 -7.23 -29.41
C ASP A 377 1.11 -6.05 -29.38
N LEU A 378 1.34 -5.10 -30.30
CA LEU A 378 0.49 -3.91 -30.44
C LEU A 378 -0.94 -4.27 -30.92
N ASP A 379 -1.07 -5.23 -31.83
CA ASP A 379 -2.35 -5.57 -32.44
C ASP A 379 -3.28 -6.21 -31.40
N GLY A 380 -2.74 -7.11 -30.58
CA GLY A 380 -3.45 -7.68 -29.44
C GLY A 380 -3.88 -6.62 -28.42
N ALA A 381 -2.99 -5.70 -28.06
CA ALA A 381 -3.31 -4.60 -27.15
C ALA A 381 -4.42 -3.68 -27.70
N MET A 382 -4.35 -3.33 -29.00
CA MET A 382 -5.36 -2.51 -29.69
C MET A 382 -6.71 -3.22 -29.78
N SER A 383 -6.71 -4.52 -30.01
CA SER A 383 -7.97 -5.32 -30.01
C SER A 383 -8.65 -5.24 -28.64
N ILE A 384 -7.91 -5.46 -27.56
CA ILE A 384 -8.42 -5.40 -26.18
C ILE A 384 -8.89 -3.97 -25.84
N TRP A 385 -8.18 -2.94 -26.27
CA TRP A 385 -8.59 -1.54 -26.10
C TRP A 385 -9.93 -1.27 -26.81
N ASN A 386 -10.08 -1.74 -28.06
CA ASN A 386 -11.31 -1.58 -28.80
C ASN A 386 -12.48 -2.34 -28.15
N ASP A 387 -12.23 -3.54 -27.62
CA ASP A 387 -13.25 -4.31 -26.90
C ASP A 387 -13.68 -3.60 -25.62
N MET A 388 -12.74 -2.99 -24.88
CA MET A 388 -13.02 -2.18 -23.70
C MET A 388 -13.92 -1.00 -24.04
N THR A 389 -13.61 -0.28 -25.12
CA THR A 389 -14.40 0.90 -25.55
C THR A 389 -15.80 0.50 -26.05
N ARG A 390 -15.93 -0.62 -26.79
CA ARG A 390 -17.24 -1.17 -27.20
C ARG A 390 -18.07 -1.63 -26.02
N ALA A 391 -17.44 -2.17 -24.98
CA ALA A 391 -18.12 -2.55 -23.74
C ALA A 391 -18.57 -1.34 -22.89
N GLY A 392 -18.28 -0.11 -23.31
CA GLY A 392 -18.61 1.11 -22.57
C GLY A 392 -17.76 1.32 -21.29
N CYS A 393 -16.70 0.53 -21.11
CA CYS A 393 -15.78 0.69 -19.99
C CYS A 393 -14.85 1.87 -20.26
N LYS A 394 -14.93 2.93 -19.46
CA LYS A 394 -14.02 4.08 -19.59
C LYS A 394 -12.62 3.72 -19.14
N PRO A 395 -11.58 3.95 -19.98
CA PRO A 395 -10.19 3.74 -19.58
C PRO A 395 -9.81 4.61 -18.38
N ASN A 396 -9.00 4.08 -17.50
CA ASN A 396 -8.40 4.84 -16.40
C ASN A 396 -6.91 5.16 -16.71
N VAL A 397 -6.27 5.93 -15.84
CA VAL A 397 -4.85 6.34 -15.99
C VAL A 397 -3.93 5.14 -16.24
N VAL A 398 -4.18 3.98 -15.61
CA VAL A 398 -3.33 2.78 -15.77
C VAL A 398 -3.45 2.20 -17.18
N VAL A 399 -4.67 2.09 -17.71
CA VAL A 399 -4.92 1.59 -19.06
C VAL A 399 -4.28 2.48 -20.10
N TYR A 400 -4.45 3.81 -19.98
CA TYR A 400 -3.80 4.77 -20.86
C TYR A 400 -2.27 4.67 -20.80
N THR A 401 -1.69 4.58 -19.60
CA THR A 401 -0.23 4.44 -19.42
C THR A 401 0.30 3.16 -20.06
N ASN A 402 -0.42 2.04 -19.94
CA ASN A 402 -0.04 0.78 -20.57
C ASN A 402 -0.11 0.91 -22.12
N MET A 403 -1.12 1.60 -22.65
CA MET A 403 -1.21 1.84 -24.10
C MET A 403 -0.09 2.76 -24.61
N VAL A 404 0.28 3.80 -23.85
CA VAL A 404 1.46 4.64 -24.14
C VAL A 404 2.72 3.77 -24.17
N ASP A 405 2.92 2.84 -23.22
CA ASP A 405 4.05 1.91 -23.21
C ASP A 405 4.08 1.01 -24.46
N VAL A 406 2.92 0.48 -24.89
CA VAL A 406 2.78 -0.34 -26.11
C VAL A 406 3.19 0.47 -27.35
N LEU A 407 2.66 1.69 -27.51
CA LEU A 407 2.96 2.57 -28.64
C LEU A 407 4.46 2.96 -28.67
N CYS A 408 5.02 3.26 -27.51
CA CYS A 408 6.43 3.56 -27.36
C CYS A 408 7.34 2.38 -27.78
N LYS A 409 7.01 1.16 -27.37
CA LYS A 409 7.76 -0.05 -27.77
C LYS A 409 7.73 -0.33 -29.27
N LYS A 410 6.69 0.13 -29.95
CA LYS A 410 6.59 0.11 -31.42
C LYS A 410 7.11 1.37 -32.09
N LEU A 411 7.79 2.26 -31.33
CA LEU A 411 8.38 3.52 -31.80
C LEU A 411 7.36 4.52 -32.37
N MET A 412 6.08 4.39 -32.03
CA MET A 412 4.96 5.22 -32.50
C MET A 412 4.75 6.41 -31.55
N PHE A 413 5.77 7.24 -31.34
CA PHE A 413 5.79 8.30 -30.34
C PHE A 413 4.74 9.38 -30.58
N ASP A 414 4.48 9.77 -31.83
CA ASP A 414 3.47 10.77 -32.16
C ASP A 414 2.07 10.31 -31.74
N GLN A 415 1.77 9.01 -31.89
CA GLN A 415 0.51 8.45 -31.44
C GLN A 415 0.45 8.34 -29.92
N ALA A 416 1.57 8.11 -29.26
CA ALA A 416 1.64 8.09 -27.79
C ALA A 416 1.37 9.50 -27.21
N GLU A 417 1.90 10.56 -27.82
CA GLU A 417 1.62 11.94 -27.42
C GLU A 417 0.16 12.31 -27.65
N ASN A 418 -0.40 11.99 -28.85
CA ASN A 418 -1.81 12.18 -29.14
C ASN A 418 -2.73 11.43 -28.15
N LEU A 419 -2.32 10.26 -27.68
CA LEU A 419 -3.08 9.50 -26.68
C LEU A 419 -3.05 10.18 -25.31
N ILE A 420 -1.94 10.83 -24.93
CA ILE A 420 -1.84 11.64 -23.70
C ILE A 420 -2.77 12.87 -23.78
N ASP A 421 -2.82 13.53 -24.94
CA ASP A 421 -3.74 14.66 -25.16
C ASP A 421 -5.20 14.23 -25.06
N LYS A 422 -5.55 13.09 -25.69
CA LYS A 422 -6.88 12.48 -25.60
C LYS A 422 -7.26 12.14 -24.15
N MET A 423 -6.33 11.56 -23.38
CA MET A 423 -6.51 11.23 -21.97
C MET A 423 -6.89 12.46 -21.16
N SER A 424 -6.23 13.60 -21.40
CA SER A 424 -6.51 14.86 -20.74
C SER A 424 -7.91 15.40 -21.11
N SER A 425 -8.30 15.31 -22.40
CA SER A 425 -9.62 15.75 -22.87
C SER A 425 -10.79 14.93 -22.34
N GLU A 426 -10.54 13.66 -21.98
CA GLU A 426 -11.55 12.74 -21.43
C GLU A 426 -11.67 12.79 -19.88
N ASN A 427 -11.21 13.86 -19.24
CA ASN A 427 -11.19 14.03 -17.77
C ASN A 427 -10.40 12.94 -17.01
N CYS A 428 -9.40 12.37 -17.65
CA CYS A 428 -8.49 11.40 -17.06
C CYS A 428 -7.04 11.97 -17.12
N PRO A 429 -6.68 12.93 -16.24
CA PRO A 429 -5.41 13.64 -16.36
C PRO A 429 -4.22 12.67 -16.27
N PRO A 430 -3.22 12.81 -17.17
CA PRO A 430 -2.00 12.01 -17.10
C PRO A 430 -1.27 12.26 -15.78
N ASN A 431 -0.56 11.26 -15.31
CA ASN A 431 0.27 11.37 -14.11
C ASN A 431 1.77 11.33 -14.48
N THR A 432 2.63 11.56 -13.49
CA THR A 432 4.09 11.53 -13.66
C THR A 432 4.58 10.17 -14.20
N LEU A 433 3.89 9.06 -13.90
CA LEU A 433 4.26 7.73 -14.42
C LEU A 433 4.04 7.63 -15.93
N THR A 434 2.94 8.19 -16.46
CA THR A 434 2.65 8.21 -17.90
C THR A 434 3.77 8.95 -18.67
N PHE A 435 4.15 10.13 -18.18
CA PHE A 435 5.25 10.89 -18.79
C PHE A 435 6.61 10.20 -18.66
N ASN A 436 6.91 9.60 -17.51
CA ASN A 436 8.16 8.85 -17.32
C ASN A 436 8.25 7.65 -18.26
N THR A 437 7.13 7.00 -18.58
CA THR A 437 7.10 5.91 -19.58
C THR A 437 7.49 6.43 -20.97
N LEU A 438 6.93 7.56 -21.39
CA LEU A 438 7.26 8.18 -22.68
C LEU A 438 8.72 8.67 -22.71
N ILE A 439 9.16 9.42 -21.67
CA ILE A 439 10.53 9.93 -21.53
C ILE A 439 11.55 8.79 -21.61
N ARG A 440 11.35 7.72 -20.80
CA ARG A 440 12.24 6.55 -20.82
C ARG A 440 12.36 5.96 -22.22
N SER A 441 11.22 5.74 -22.89
CA SER A 441 11.22 5.13 -24.21
C SER A 441 11.88 6.02 -25.28
N LEU A 442 11.70 7.34 -25.21
CA LEU A 442 12.41 8.29 -26.06
C LEU A 442 13.91 8.27 -25.79
N CYS A 443 14.33 8.22 -24.54
CA CYS A 443 15.73 8.09 -24.13
C CYS A 443 16.33 6.76 -24.61
N ASP A 444 15.58 5.65 -24.49
CA ASP A 444 16.02 4.33 -24.98
C ASP A 444 16.25 4.30 -26.50
N CYS A 445 15.55 5.14 -27.24
CA CYS A 445 15.71 5.30 -28.68
C CYS A 445 16.72 6.40 -29.07
N GLY A 446 17.41 7.02 -28.10
CA GLY A 446 18.35 8.12 -28.34
C GLY A 446 17.70 9.46 -28.70
N ARG A 447 16.35 9.57 -28.63
CA ARG A 447 15.62 10.82 -28.96
C ARG A 447 15.54 11.76 -27.76
N VAL A 448 16.69 12.05 -27.13
CA VAL A 448 16.76 12.82 -25.88
C VAL A 448 16.22 14.26 -26.00
N GLY A 449 16.33 14.89 -27.20
CA GLY A 449 15.73 16.21 -27.44
C GLY A 449 14.19 16.20 -27.33
N ALA A 450 13.54 15.15 -27.86
CA ALA A 450 12.10 14.97 -27.72
C ALA A 450 11.73 14.68 -26.24
N ALA A 451 12.53 13.89 -25.52
CA ALA A 451 12.33 13.64 -24.11
C ALA A 451 12.38 14.92 -23.25
N LEU A 452 13.29 15.86 -23.57
CA LEU A 452 13.33 17.19 -22.95
C LEU A 452 12.08 18.03 -23.26
N SER A 453 11.57 17.95 -24.48
CA SER A 453 10.33 18.64 -24.84
C SER A 453 9.14 18.13 -24.03
N VAL A 454 9.07 16.81 -23.82
CA VAL A 454 8.06 16.17 -22.94
C VAL A 454 8.22 16.63 -21.49
N LEU A 455 9.46 16.68 -20.94
CA LEU A 455 9.71 17.19 -19.58
C LEU A 455 9.14 18.59 -19.40
N ARG A 456 9.46 19.51 -20.33
CA ARG A 456 8.98 20.90 -20.29
C ARG A 456 7.47 21.00 -20.48
N GLY A 457 6.87 20.05 -21.21
CA GLY A 457 5.45 19.94 -21.43
C GLY A 457 4.64 19.47 -20.23
N MET A 458 5.24 18.72 -19.28
CA MET A 458 4.54 18.11 -18.13
C MET A 458 3.75 19.13 -17.30
N ALA A 459 4.28 20.33 -17.12
CA ALA A 459 3.64 21.40 -16.34
C ALA A 459 2.27 21.83 -16.91
N ARG A 460 2.07 21.73 -18.24
CA ARG A 460 0.79 22.05 -18.92
C ARG A 460 -0.35 21.13 -18.46
N TYR A 461 -0.02 19.91 -18.04
CA TYR A 461 -0.95 18.91 -17.54
C TYR A 461 -1.03 18.86 -16.01
N GLY A 462 -0.43 19.84 -15.32
CA GLY A 462 -0.40 19.87 -13.86
C GLY A 462 0.53 18.83 -13.22
N CYS A 463 1.43 18.22 -13.99
CA CYS A 463 2.38 17.23 -13.51
C CYS A 463 3.73 17.86 -13.21
N SER A 464 4.25 17.63 -12.02
CA SER A 464 5.62 18.04 -11.65
C SER A 464 6.59 16.87 -11.87
N PRO A 465 7.76 17.12 -12.52
CA PRO A 465 8.81 16.13 -12.60
C PRO A 465 9.29 15.68 -11.21
N ASN A 466 9.65 14.43 -11.08
CA ASN A 466 10.18 13.86 -9.84
C ASN A 466 11.60 13.30 -10.07
N VAL A 467 12.24 12.82 -8.99
CA VAL A 467 13.59 12.20 -9.05
C VAL A 467 13.70 11.17 -10.18
N ARG A 468 12.66 10.35 -10.38
CA ARG A 468 12.65 9.32 -11.41
C ARG A 468 12.66 9.92 -12.82
N THR A 469 11.88 10.98 -13.05
CA THR A 469 11.85 11.70 -14.34
C THR A 469 13.24 12.16 -14.75
N TYR A 470 13.96 12.80 -13.82
CA TYR A 470 15.32 13.27 -14.07
C TYR A 470 16.31 12.12 -14.26
N ASN A 471 16.18 11.02 -13.50
CA ASN A 471 17.04 9.85 -13.66
C ASN A 471 16.90 9.17 -15.03
N GLU A 472 15.68 9.08 -15.57
CA GLU A 472 15.45 8.54 -16.94
C GLU A 472 16.12 9.43 -17.99
N LEU A 473 16.07 10.75 -17.85
CA LEU A 473 16.75 11.69 -18.73
C LEU A 473 18.28 11.60 -18.62
N LEU A 474 18.81 11.57 -17.39
CA LEU A 474 20.25 11.38 -17.16
C LEU A 474 20.76 10.12 -17.82
N HIS A 475 20.05 9.00 -17.64
CA HIS A 475 20.39 7.74 -18.29
C HIS A 475 20.39 7.88 -19.83
N GLY A 476 19.37 8.56 -20.38
CA GLY A 476 19.28 8.82 -21.82
C GLY A 476 20.45 9.66 -22.36
N PHE A 477 20.79 10.75 -21.68
CA PHE A 477 21.92 11.62 -22.10
C PHE A 477 23.26 10.91 -22.03
N PHE A 478 23.56 10.18 -20.97
CA PHE A 478 24.79 9.40 -20.87
C PHE A 478 24.86 8.31 -21.93
N ARG A 479 23.73 7.66 -22.25
CA ARG A 479 23.68 6.63 -23.29
C ARG A 479 23.98 7.16 -24.69
N VAL A 480 23.57 8.41 -25.00
CA VAL A 480 23.87 9.08 -26.27
C VAL A 480 25.27 9.70 -26.26
N GLY A 481 25.95 9.72 -25.13
CA GLY A 481 27.28 10.26 -25.01
C GLY A 481 27.33 11.77 -24.75
N ASN A 482 26.24 12.39 -24.41
CA ASN A 482 26.13 13.82 -24.15
C ASN A 482 26.23 14.14 -22.64
N CYS A 483 27.47 14.29 -22.15
CA CYS A 483 27.74 14.63 -20.77
C CYS A 483 27.31 16.04 -20.39
N GLU A 484 27.46 17.00 -21.29
CA GLU A 484 27.22 18.41 -20.94
C GLU A 484 25.74 18.63 -20.61
N ASP A 485 24.85 18.12 -21.45
CA ASP A 485 23.43 18.20 -21.20
C ASP A 485 23.03 17.35 -19.98
N ALA A 486 23.67 16.20 -19.72
CA ALA A 486 23.45 15.42 -18.51
C ALA A 486 23.77 16.24 -17.23
N PHE A 487 24.86 17.01 -17.22
CA PHE A 487 25.19 17.91 -16.12
C PHE A 487 24.19 19.06 -15.99
N GLN A 488 23.70 19.61 -17.10
CA GLN A 488 22.64 20.63 -17.06
C GLN A 488 21.36 20.10 -16.43
N ILE A 489 20.99 18.86 -16.72
CA ILE A 489 19.84 18.20 -16.10
C ILE A 489 20.04 18.00 -14.58
N LEU A 490 21.26 17.64 -14.14
CA LEU A 490 21.57 17.56 -12.71
C LEU A 490 21.43 18.93 -12.00
N ILE A 491 21.90 20.00 -12.67
CA ILE A 491 21.76 21.37 -12.15
C ILE A 491 20.28 21.78 -12.10
N GLU A 492 19.52 21.49 -13.16
CA GLU A 492 18.09 21.77 -13.22
C GLU A 492 17.32 21.04 -12.10
N MET A 493 17.65 19.77 -11.87
CA MET A 493 17.07 18.97 -10.78
C MET A 493 17.28 19.62 -9.42
N LEU A 494 18.52 20.08 -9.13
CA LEU A 494 18.87 20.76 -7.87
C LEU A 494 18.18 22.12 -7.76
N ASN A 495 18.12 22.90 -8.84
CA ASN A 495 17.46 24.21 -8.86
C ASN A 495 15.95 24.10 -8.61
N ASN A 496 15.34 22.99 -9.02
CA ASN A 496 13.94 22.68 -8.75
C ASN A 496 13.70 22.12 -7.32
N GLY A 497 14.73 22.12 -6.45
CA GLY A 497 14.64 21.65 -5.08
C GLY A 497 14.52 20.14 -4.93
N ILE A 498 14.89 19.39 -5.97
CA ILE A 498 14.85 17.92 -5.95
C ILE A 498 16.23 17.40 -5.55
N GLU A 499 16.32 16.76 -4.39
CA GLU A 499 17.58 16.18 -3.90
C GLU A 499 17.99 14.95 -4.72
N LEU A 500 19.32 14.81 -4.93
CA LEU A 500 19.89 13.65 -5.60
C LEU A 500 19.76 12.42 -4.72
N SER A 501 19.18 11.36 -5.25
CA SER A 501 19.10 10.06 -4.60
C SER A 501 20.32 9.18 -4.91
N LEU A 502 20.47 8.06 -4.17
CA LEU A 502 21.46 7.02 -4.48
C LEU A 502 21.41 6.62 -5.98
N ILE A 503 20.19 6.45 -6.52
CA ILE A 503 19.99 6.08 -7.93
C ILE A 503 20.50 7.20 -8.86
N SER A 504 20.26 8.47 -8.52
CA SER A 504 20.73 9.62 -9.31
C SER A 504 22.26 9.65 -9.39
N TYR A 505 22.93 9.48 -8.24
CA TYR A 505 24.39 9.39 -8.19
C TYR A 505 24.92 8.19 -8.97
N ASN A 506 24.32 7.00 -8.79
CA ASN A 506 24.73 5.80 -9.49
C ASN A 506 24.57 5.93 -11.00
N THR A 507 23.48 6.54 -11.47
CA THR A 507 23.26 6.80 -12.90
C THR A 507 24.32 7.74 -13.47
N ALA A 508 24.63 8.83 -12.76
CA ALA A 508 25.64 9.79 -13.19
C ALA A 508 27.06 9.20 -13.16
N ILE A 509 27.44 8.52 -12.07
CA ILE A 509 28.73 7.87 -11.91
C ILE A 509 28.93 6.80 -12.99
N SER A 510 27.95 5.92 -13.18
CA SER A 510 28.02 4.86 -14.20
C SER A 510 28.12 5.45 -15.62
N GLY A 511 27.34 6.49 -15.92
CA GLY A 511 27.40 7.18 -17.20
C GLY A 511 28.77 7.78 -17.48
N LEU A 512 29.36 8.51 -16.53
CA LEU A 512 30.71 9.06 -16.63
C LEU A 512 31.78 7.97 -16.79
N CYS A 513 31.66 6.88 -16.06
CA CYS A 513 32.53 5.72 -16.15
C CYS A 513 32.48 5.07 -17.54
N GLN A 514 31.31 4.94 -18.14
CA GLN A 514 31.14 4.38 -19.49
C GLN A 514 31.81 5.25 -20.55
N MET A 515 31.87 6.57 -20.32
CA MET A 515 32.50 7.54 -21.22
C MET A 515 33.99 7.77 -20.97
N GLY A 516 34.61 7.03 -20.06
CA GLY A 516 36.04 7.19 -19.74
C GLY A 516 36.34 8.46 -18.92
N ARG A 517 35.35 9.06 -18.24
CA ARG A 517 35.52 10.26 -17.40
C ARG A 517 35.58 9.85 -15.90
N SER A 518 36.41 8.86 -15.58
CA SER A 518 36.53 8.28 -14.23
C SER A 518 36.91 9.29 -13.16
N LYS A 519 37.69 10.32 -13.47
CA LYS A 519 38.07 11.39 -12.54
C LYS A 519 36.84 12.19 -12.06
N GLU A 520 35.91 12.49 -12.95
CA GLU A 520 34.68 13.21 -12.60
C GLU A 520 33.69 12.30 -11.81
N ALA A 521 33.67 11.02 -12.18
CA ALA A 521 32.93 10.04 -11.39
C ALA A 521 33.43 9.98 -9.94
N MET A 522 34.75 10.09 -9.70
CA MET A 522 35.33 10.18 -8.36
C MET A 522 34.92 11.46 -7.60
N ILE A 523 34.81 12.59 -8.30
CA ILE A 523 34.33 13.84 -7.68
C ILE A 523 32.87 13.68 -7.24
N LEU A 524 32.04 13.04 -8.05
CA LEU A 524 30.65 12.75 -7.70
C LEU A 524 30.55 11.77 -6.53
N LEU A 525 31.41 10.75 -6.47
CA LEU A 525 31.48 9.84 -5.32
C LEU A 525 31.82 10.62 -4.04
N GLY A 526 32.81 11.53 -4.09
CA GLY A 526 33.15 12.38 -2.97
C GLY A 526 31.98 13.26 -2.50
N ARG A 527 31.23 13.84 -3.44
CA ARG A 527 30.01 14.62 -3.15
C ARG A 527 28.93 13.78 -2.50
N MET A 528 28.69 12.57 -3.03
CA MET A 528 27.73 11.61 -2.48
C MET A 528 28.03 11.30 -1.01
N MET A 529 29.30 11.04 -0.68
CA MET A 529 29.73 10.77 0.70
C MET A 529 29.59 12.01 1.59
N LEU A 530 29.89 13.22 1.09
CA LEU A 530 29.70 14.48 1.82
C LEU A 530 28.21 14.74 2.16
N GLN A 531 27.31 14.29 1.32
CA GLN A 531 25.87 14.35 1.56
C GLN A 531 25.33 13.19 2.42
N GLN A 532 26.21 12.39 3.02
CA GLN A 532 25.88 11.23 3.85
C GLN A 532 25.07 10.14 3.12
N ILE A 533 25.08 10.12 1.80
CA ILE A 533 24.51 9.06 0.99
C ILE A 533 25.56 7.96 0.86
N GLN A 534 25.28 6.79 1.43
CA GLN A 534 26.19 5.65 1.40
C GLN A 534 26.28 5.04 -0.01
N PRO A 535 27.51 4.94 -0.60
CA PRO A 535 27.71 4.23 -1.84
C PRO A 535 27.40 2.73 -1.70
N ASP A 536 26.81 2.16 -2.72
CA ASP A 536 26.49 0.74 -2.79
C ASP A 536 27.47 -0.05 -3.69
N SER A 537 27.28 -1.36 -3.76
CA SER A 537 28.11 -2.21 -4.62
C SER A 537 28.06 -1.82 -6.09
N PHE A 538 26.95 -1.26 -6.56
CA PHE A 538 26.81 -0.80 -7.95
C PHE A 538 27.73 0.39 -8.23
N THR A 539 27.79 1.36 -7.30
CA THR A 539 28.68 2.53 -7.38
C THR A 539 30.14 2.11 -7.53
N PHE A 540 30.60 1.22 -6.62
CA PHE A 540 31.99 0.75 -6.65
C PHE A 540 32.30 -0.10 -7.89
N ASN A 541 31.41 -1.01 -8.28
CA ASN A 541 31.59 -1.84 -9.45
C ASN A 541 31.76 -1.01 -10.74
N ALA A 542 30.96 0.05 -10.90
CA ALA A 542 31.06 0.96 -12.05
C ALA A 542 32.44 1.64 -12.12
N ILE A 543 32.92 2.13 -10.99
CA ILE A 543 34.21 2.84 -10.90
C ILE A 543 35.39 1.86 -11.11
N ILE A 544 35.37 0.68 -10.43
CA ILE A 544 36.38 -0.36 -10.59
C ILE A 544 36.50 -0.80 -12.06
N HIS A 545 35.35 -1.07 -12.68
CA HIS A 545 35.31 -1.47 -14.10
C HIS A 545 35.89 -0.37 -15.02
N ALA A 546 35.54 0.90 -14.76
CA ALA A 546 36.06 2.03 -15.55
C ALA A 546 37.58 2.14 -15.44
N TYR A 547 38.15 2.13 -14.23
CA TYR A 547 39.59 2.17 -14.04
C TYR A 547 40.31 0.96 -14.65
N CYS A 548 39.71 -0.23 -14.58
CA CYS A 548 40.27 -1.40 -15.26
C CYS A 548 40.28 -1.24 -16.78
N LYS A 549 39.22 -0.66 -17.36
CA LYS A 549 39.15 -0.36 -18.80
C LYS A 549 40.15 0.72 -19.25
N GLU A 550 40.38 1.72 -18.40
CA GLU A 550 41.40 2.78 -18.63
C GLU A 550 42.84 2.29 -18.39
N GLY A 551 43.02 1.05 -17.96
CA GLY A 551 44.33 0.49 -17.65
C GLY A 551 44.90 0.90 -16.29
N ASN A 552 44.16 1.61 -15.45
CA ASN A 552 44.62 2.03 -14.13
C ASN A 552 44.19 1.02 -13.03
N VAL A 553 44.77 -0.17 -13.12
CA VAL A 553 44.41 -1.30 -12.21
C VAL A 553 44.79 -1.01 -10.76
N ARG A 554 45.85 -0.17 -10.51
CA ARG A 554 46.24 0.19 -9.15
C ARG A 554 45.12 0.97 -8.43
N THR A 555 44.51 1.93 -9.11
CA THR A 555 43.37 2.69 -8.56
C THR A 555 42.15 1.79 -8.39
N ALA A 556 41.89 0.88 -9.35
CA ALA A 556 40.81 -0.09 -9.25
C ALA A 556 40.98 -1.01 -8.01
N ALA A 557 42.20 -1.49 -7.76
CA ALA A 557 42.51 -2.30 -6.58
C ALA A 557 42.37 -1.51 -5.27
N TRP A 558 42.75 -0.24 -5.25
CA TRP A 558 42.53 0.65 -4.12
C TRP A 558 41.02 0.85 -3.87
N MET A 559 40.21 1.04 -4.90
CA MET A 559 38.76 1.16 -4.78
C MET A 559 38.11 -0.11 -4.21
N LEU A 560 38.59 -1.29 -4.58
CA LEU A 560 38.15 -2.55 -3.98
C LEU A 560 38.43 -2.59 -2.47
N GLY A 561 39.58 -2.02 -2.03
CA GLY A 561 39.88 -1.85 -0.61
C GLY A 561 39.00 -0.84 0.11
N GLN A 562 38.55 0.22 -0.58
CA GLN A 562 37.66 1.23 0.02
C GLN A 562 36.25 0.71 0.30
N MET A 563 35.79 -0.36 -0.36
CA MET A 563 34.51 -0.98 -0.07
C MET A 563 34.39 -1.41 1.40
N ASP A 564 35.46 -1.93 2.00
CA ASP A 564 35.46 -2.32 3.42
C ASP A 564 35.34 -1.12 4.36
N VAL A 565 36.02 -0.02 4.02
CA VAL A 565 36.01 1.21 4.84
C VAL A 565 34.61 1.79 4.97
N VAL A 566 33.78 1.60 3.91
CA VAL A 566 32.40 2.10 3.86
C VAL A 566 31.38 1.04 4.26
N ASN A 567 31.82 -0.12 4.77
CA ASN A 567 30.96 -1.28 5.07
C ASN A 567 30.12 -1.78 3.87
N CYS A 568 30.64 -1.64 2.66
CA CYS A 568 30.03 -2.17 1.45
C CYS A 568 30.63 -3.55 1.14
N PRO A 569 29.86 -4.64 1.16
CA PRO A 569 30.41 -5.97 0.93
C PRO A 569 30.97 -6.11 -0.49
N ARG A 570 32.18 -6.65 -0.59
CA ARG A 570 32.76 -7.02 -1.89
C ARG A 570 31.92 -8.10 -2.54
N ASN A 571 31.86 -8.09 -3.84
CA ASN A 571 31.05 -9.03 -4.59
C ASN A 571 31.81 -9.63 -5.80
N ILE A 572 31.23 -10.63 -6.42
CA ILE A 572 31.79 -11.33 -7.58
C ILE A 572 32.11 -10.34 -8.72
N VAL A 573 31.27 -9.33 -8.94
CA VAL A 573 31.41 -8.37 -10.07
C VAL A 573 32.66 -7.49 -9.88
N ALA A 574 32.91 -7.01 -8.64
CA ALA A 574 34.09 -6.19 -8.33
C ALA A 574 35.38 -6.97 -8.57
N TYR A 575 35.46 -8.21 -8.06
CA TYR A 575 36.62 -9.08 -8.25
C TYR A 575 36.80 -9.46 -9.73
N THR A 576 35.75 -9.86 -10.42
CA THR A 576 35.81 -10.24 -11.85
C THR A 576 36.26 -9.06 -12.72
N SER A 577 35.79 -7.83 -12.43
CA SER A 577 36.23 -6.62 -13.14
C SER A 577 37.72 -6.35 -12.94
N LEU A 578 38.21 -6.48 -11.70
CA LEU A 578 39.64 -6.27 -11.39
C LEU A 578 40.52 -7.34 -12.02
N ILE A 579 40.13 -8.61 -11.91
CA ILE A 579 40.83 -9.74 -12.55
C ILE A 579 40.85 -9.54 -14.07
N SER A 580 39.75 -9.13 -14.69
CA SER A 580 39.71 -8.80 -16.13
C SER A 580 40.68 -7.69 -16.50
N GLY A 581 40.75 -6.63 -15.71
CA GLY A 581 41.69 -5.52 -15.92
C GLY A 581 43.14 -5.98 -15.83
N LEU A 582 43.49 -6.87 -14.88
CA LEU A 582 44.83 -7.43 -14.73
C LEU A 582 45.18 -8.38 -15.88
N CYS A 583 44.27 -9.25 -16.29
CA CYS A 583 44.46 -10.13 -17.44
C CYS A 583 44.72 -9.33 -18.76
N ASN A 584 43.96 -8.25 -18.97
CA ASN A 584 44.13 -7.39 -20.13
C ASN A 584 45.49 -6.64 -20.15
N GLN A 585 46.15 -6.50 -18.99
CA GLN A 585 47.51 -5.95 -18.84
C GLN A 585 48.61 -7.01 -18.79
N HIS A 586 48.28 -8.27 -19.08
CA HIS A 586 49.19 -9.42 -19.01
C HIS A 586 49.81 -9.64 -17.61
N ARG A 587 49.13 -9.20 -16.53
CA ARG A 587 49.55 -9.36 -15.14
C ARG A 587 48.83 -10.54 -14.46
N MET A 588 49.12 -11.75 -14.97
CA MET A 588 48.41 -12.95 -14.52
C MET A 588 48.70 -13.31 -13.06
N ASP A 589 49.94 -13.11 -12.60
CA ASP A 589 50.31 -13.40 -11.21
C ASP A 589 49.46 -12.59 -10.22
N ASP A 590 49.26 -11.31 -10.51
CA ASP A 590 48.41 -10.46 -9.72
C ASP A 590 46.92 -10.86 -9.82
N ALA A 591 46.47 -11.29 -11.01
CA ALA A 591 45.10 -11.78 -11.19
C ALA A 591 44.84 -13.03 -10.35
N MET A 592 45.83 -13.94 -10.24
CA MET A 592 45.75 -15.13 -9.38
C MET A 592 45.71 -14.77 -7.90
N VAL A 593 46.48 -13.76 -7.46
CA VAL A 593 46.44 -13.26 -6.07
C VAL A 593 45.03 -12.76 -5.71
N TYR A 594 44.36 -12.02 -6.62
CA TYR A 594 42.99 -11.56 -6.37
C TYR A 594 41.96 -12.66 -6.47
N LEU A 595 42.16 -13.71 -7.28
CA LEU A 595 41.32 -14.91 -7.29
C LEU A 595 41.41 -15.63 -5.94
N LEU A 596 42.62 -15.86 -5.42
CA LEU A 596 42.82 -16.47 -4.10
C LEU A 596 42.20 -15.62 -2.99
N LYS A 597 42.33 -14.29 -3.06
CA LYS A 597 41.68 -13.39 -2.09
C LYS A 597 40.15 -13.50 -2.14
N MET A 598 39.57 -13.58 -3.33
CA MET A 598 38.13 -13.80 -3.54
C MET A 598 37.66 -15.10 -2.90
N LEU A 599 38.40 -16.20 -3.09
CA LEU A 599 38.09 -17.51 -2.50
C LEU A 599 38.23 -17.49 -0.97
N ASN A 600 39.27 -16.85 -0.43
CA ASN A 600 39.49 -16.72 1.03
C ASN A 600 38.40 -15.89 1.72
N GLU A 601 37.75 -14.97 1.00
CA GLU A 601 36.59 -14.21 1.48
C GLU A 601 35.26 -15.00 1.31
N GLY A 602 35.31 -16.27 0.86
CA GLY A 602 34.13 -17.12 0.66
C GLY A 602 33.29 -16.76 -0.56
N ILE A 603 33.81 -15.94 -1.49
CA ILE A 603 33.13 -15.55 -2.71
C ILE A 603 33.49 -16.54 -3.83
N CYS A 604 32.54 -17.38 -4.23
CA CYS A 604 32.77 -18.37 -5.29
C CYS A 604 32.82 -17.72 -6.68
N PRO A 605 33.86 -17.98 -7.49
CA PRO A 605 33.95 -17.52 -8.88
C PRO A 605 32.80 -18.11 -9.72
N ASN A 606 32.25 -17.28 -10.60
CA ASN A 606 31.23 -17.71 -11.57
C ASN A 606 31.86 -18.00 -12.95
N GLU A 607 31.04 -18.46 -13.88
CA GLU A 607 31.45 -18.74 -15.25
C GLU A 607 32.15 -17.56 -15.92
N ALA A 608 31.68 -16.33 -15.68
CA ALA A 608 32.31 -15.11 -16.24
C ALA A 608 33.74 -14.90 -15.70
N THR A 609 33.99 -15.17 -14.41
CA THR A 609 35.31 -15.09 -13.79
C THR A 609 36.27 -16.10 -14.43
N TRP A 610 35.83 -17.34 -14.59
CA TRP A 610 36.62 -18.40 -15.24
C TRP A 610 36.90 -18.08 -16.71
N ASN A 611 35.91 -17.59 -17.45
CA ASN A 611 36.09 -17.21 -18.86
C ASN A 611 37.12 -16.08 -19.03
N VAL A 612 37.18 -15.14 -18.11
CA VAL A 612 38.17 -14.05 -18.11
C VAL A 612 39.57 -14.62 -17.87
N LEU A 613 39.76 -15.51 -16.90
CA LEU A 613 41.04 -16.13 -16.60
C LEU A 613 41.52 -17.02 -17.76
N VAL A 614 40.65 -17.85 -18.35
CA VAL A 614 40.99 -18.67 -19.49
C VAL A 614 41.43 -17.83 -20.69
N ARG A 615 40.74 -16.72 -21.00
CA ARG A 615 41.16 -15.78 -22.04
C ARG A 615 42.52 -15.15 -21.71
N GLY A 616 42.75 -14.71 -20.48
CA GLY A 616 44.02 -14.15 -20.05
C GLY A 616 45.16 -15.14 -20.22
N LEU A 617 44.97 -16.41 -19.84
CA LEU A 617 45.94 -17.48 -20.02
C LEU A 617 46.16 -17.79 -21.52
N SER A 618 45.12 -17.87 -22.34
CA SER A 618 45.26 -18.17 -23.77
C SER A 618 46.02 -17.07 -24.54
N THR A 619 45.94 -15.82 -24.10
CA THR A 619 46.74 -14.71 -24.70
C THR A 619 48.23 -14.78 -24.33
N LEU A 620 48.56 -15.39 -23.17
CA LEU A 620 49.96 -15.64 -22.75
C LEU A 620 50.54 -16.90 -23.41
N VAL A 621 49.70 -17.90 -23.65
CA VAL A 621 50.08 -19.24 -24.12
C VAL A 621 50.25 -19.35 -25.64
N GLY A 622 50.01 -18.25 -26.39
CA GLY A 622 50.54 -18.16 -27.77
C GLY A 622 52.06 -18.44 -27.87
N ALA A 623 52.76 -18.59 -26.73
CA ALA A 623 54.20 -18.87 -26.64
C ALA A 623 54.59 -20.17 -25.89
N ILE A 624 53.77 -20.80 -25.01
CA ILE A 624 54.16 -22.03 -24.27
C ILE A 624 52.88 -22.83 -23.87
N GLY A 625 52.88 -24.13 -24.14
CA GLY A 625 51.72 -25.06 -24.04
C GLY A 625 50.92 -25.04 -22.73
N PRO A 626 49.61 -25.17 -22.83
CA PRO A 626 48.65 -24.75 -21.77
C PRO A 626 48.27 -25.76 -20.70
N MET A 627 48.68 -27.02 -20.79
CA MET A 627 48.07 -28.08 -20.00
C MET A 627 48.56 -28.17 -18.55
N HIS A 628 49.80 -27.85 -18.27
CA HIS A 628 50.39 -28.07 -16.93
C HIS A 628 50.00 -27.06 -15.86
N LEU A 629 49.53 -25.86 -16.22
CA LEU A 629 49.18 -24.82 -15.24
C LEU A 629 47.75 -24.97 -14.69
N ILE A 630 46.85 -25.53 -15.50
CA ILE A 630 45.47 -25.78 -15.08
C ILE A 630 45.42 -26.96 -14.12
N ASP A 631 46.22 -28.00 -14.35
CA ASP A 631 46.28 -29.19 -13.49
C ASP A 631 46.83 -28.83 -12.09
N HIS A 632 47.82 -27.95 -11.98
CA HIS A 632 48.32 -27.47 -10.69
C HIS A 632 47.31 -26.62 -9.90
N ILE A 633 46.47 -25.83 -10.60
CA ILE A 633 45.44 -25.01 -9.94
C ILE A 633 44.27 -25.88 -9.45
N VAL A 634 43.96 -26.96 -10.17
CA VAL A 634 42.87 -27.91 -9.80
C VAL A 634 43.31 -28.79 -8.65
N GLU A 635 44.60 -29.19 -8.58
CA GLU A 635 45.16 -29.99 -7.49
C GLU A 635 45.23 -29.22 -6.16
N ASP A 636 45.55 -27.89 -6.19
CA ASP A 636 45.57 -27.02 -4.99
C ASP A 636 44.16 -26.62 -4.50
N LEU A 637 43.10 -26.86 -5.27
CA LEU A 637 41.69 -26.53 -4.93
C LEU A 637 40.84 -27.71 -4.46
N GLN A 638 41.42 -28.93 -4.36
CA GLN A 638 40.75 -30.05 -3.69
C GLN A 638 41.00 -29.95 -2.17
N PRO A 639 39.90 -30.00 -1.34
CA PRO A 639 39.99 -29.81 0.11
C PRO A 639 40.73 -30.94 0.82
#